data_df9764d7fd04dbdb29264d5fb586731c
#
_entry.id   df9764d7fd04dbdb29264d5fb586731c
#
_cell.length_a   1.000
_cell.length_b   1.000
_cell.length_c   1.000
_cell.angle_alpha   90.00
_cell.angle_beta   90.00
_cell.angle_gamma   90.00
#
_symmetry.space_group_name_H-M   'P 1'
#
loop_
_entity.id
_entity.type
_entity.pdbx_description
1 polymer ?
#
loop_
_entity_poly.entity_id
_entity_poly.type
_entity_poly.pdbx_seq_one_letter_code
_entity_poly.pdbx_strand_id
1 'polypeptide(L)'
;MSISKKEIKQLDSYFRCANYLSVGQLYLLDNPLLKEELKWSDVKKKIVGHWGTVPGQNFIYTHLNRVIKNNDLNMIYISGPGHGGNALISNVYIEGTYSNVYKDITEDYDGLKKLFKQFSFPGGVSSHVAPTVPGSINEGGELGYSLLHAFGAVFDNPDLIAACVIGDGEAETGPLATSWHSNKFLNPKTDGAVLPILHLNGYKISNPTILARISDDELSSLLWGYGWKPYLVCGSNTYELHKSMANTLDTIIKEIKKIQYNARYNNKVERVRWPMIVLRTPKGWTGPKIVHDLKIEGTFRSHQVPITLDTDEDLKLLESWLKSYHPEELFNDDGSIKKYIKDLVPFHPMGSSPYANGGILLKELKVPSIDKYAVKVDKPGSIEKEDMRVLGEFIRDIIKENPTNYRLFGPDETMSNRLNKVFEVTNRDWYLTKKDNDEYLSVDGRVMDSYLSEHACEGWLEGYLLTGRHGTFASYEAFIRIIDSMASQHAKWLKVCNELPWRKDIASLNYILTSNVWQQDHNGYTHQDPGFIDHLANKKADIVRVYLPPDSNCLLSCYDHIIKTKNYINVIVASKHMRPQWLTMDEAKEHCAKGLGKWEFASNDKKGTDVVLVSIGDAPTLENMAAVKLLREYLPEVKVRFINVVDLMKLQPNTRHPHGLTGEEYNKLFTKDKPIIFNYHGYPTLIHEFTYERENKNVSVHGYMEEGTITTPFDMRVKNEIDRYHIVIDVIKHLDIYKTKKGKEIIKIMEEKLKYHDEYIKEYGIETEEVRNFRWE
;
A
#
# COMPACT_ATOMS: atom_id res chain seq x y z
N MET A 1 -41.65 -7.21 3.99
CA MET A 1 -42.62 -6.25 4.57
C MET A 1 -42.20 -4.88 4.10
N SER A 2 -43.14 -4.01 3.70
CA SER A 2 -42.77 -2.64 3.32
C SER A 2 -42.39 -1.86 4.60
N ILE A 3 -41.33 -1.03 4.50
CA ILE A 3 -40.90 -0.15 5.59
C ILE A 3 -42.06 0.75 6.07
N SER A 4 -42.17 0.95 7.38
CA SER A 4 -43.23 1.77 7.98
C SER A 4 -42.96 3.27 7.81
N LYS A 5 -44.06 4.09 7.82
CA LYS A 5 -43.92 5.58 7.78
C LYS A 5 -43.12 6.10 8.99
N LYS A 6 -43.23 5.47 10.16
CA LYS A 6 -42.45 5.84 11.35
C LYS A 6 -40.97 5.62 11.15
N GLU A 7 -40.61 4.48 10.57
CA GLU A 7 -39.19 4.15 10.27
C GLU A 7 -38.62 5.07 9.20
N ILE A 8 -39.39 5.40 8.14
CA ILE A 8 -38.96 6.38 7.13
C ILE A 8 -38.71 7.75 7.79
N LYS A 9 -39.58 8.19 8.70
CA LYS A 9 -39.37 9.46 9.42
C LYS A 9 -38.10 9.44 10.28
N GLN A 10 -37.78 8.30 10.90
CA GLN A 10 -36.55 8.16 11.67
C GLN A 10 -35.31 8.22 10.76
N LEU A 11 -35.32 7.52 9.61
CA LEU A 11 -34.24 7.57 8.62
C LEU A 11 -34.04 8.99 8.08
N ASP A 12 -35.13 9.70 7.73
CA ASP A 12 -35.07 11.08 7.26
C ASP A 12 -34.46 12.00 8.33
N SER A 13 -34.84 11.84 9.58
CA SER A 13 -34.29 12.64 10.67
C SER A 13 -32.80 12.38 10.90
N TYR A 14 -32.35 11.13 10.83
CA TYR A 14 -30.94 10.80 10.89
C TYR A 14 -30.17 11.41 9.70
N PHE A 15 -30.67 11.26 8.50
CA PHE A 15 -30.10 11.80 7.27
C PHE A 15 -29.98 13.34 7.32
N ARG A 16 -31.04 14.04 7.76
CA ARG A 16 -31.01 15.51 7.97
C ARG A 16 -29.97 15.89 9.03
N CYS A 17 -29.87 15.14 10.13
CA CYS A 17 -28.88 15.36 11.17
C CYS A 17 -27.45 15.24 10.63
N ALA A 18 -27.16 14.17 9.89
CA ALA A 18 -25.85 13.97 9.27
C ALA A 18 -25.50 15.10 8.26
N ASN A 19 -26.47 15.53 7.45
CA ASN A 19 -26.28 16.64 6.52
C ASN A 19 -26.04 17.97 7.25
N TYR A 20 -26.84 18.27 8.30
CA TYR A 20 -26.65 19.46 9.12
C TYR A 20 -25.24 19.53 9.72
N LEU A 21 -24.80 18.42 10.35
CA LEU A 21 -23.45 18.32 10.91
C LEU A 21 -22.37 18.48 9.83
N SER A 22 -22.63 17.96 8.64
CA SER A 22 -21.67 18.08 7.51
C SER A 22 -21.55 19.50 7.00
N VAL A 23 -22.66 20.26 6.93
CA VAL A 23 -22.65 21.69 6.55
C VAL A 23 -22.01 22.52 7.66
N GLY A 24 -22.33 22.25 8.93
CA GLY A 24 -21.71 22.92 10.07
C GLY A 24 -20.19 22.80 10.06
N GLN A 25 -19.66 21.60 9.77
CA GLN A 25 -18.21 21.37 9.62
C GLN A 25 -17.58 22.20 8.50
N LEU A 26 -18.29 22.47 7.42
CA LEU A 26 -17.78 23.33 6.34
C LEU A 26 -17.68 24.79 6.75
N TYR A 27 -18.70 25.30 7.43
CA TYR A 27 -18.93 26.74 7.53
C TYR A 27 -18.81 27.31 8.95
N LEU A 28 -19.23 26.59 10.01
CA LEU A 28 -19.46 27.20 11.31
C LEU A 28 -18.25 27.16 12.25
N LEU A 29 -18.10 28.22 13.03
CA LEU A 29 -17.22 28.33 14.20
C LEU A 29 -18.02 28.41 15.50
N ASP A 30 -19.17 29.07 15.48
CA ASP A 30 -20.05 29.26 16.63
C ASP A 30 -21.53 29.14 16.21
N ASN A 31 -22.45 29.32 17.18
CA ASN A 31 -23.90 29.23 16.98
C ASN A 31 -24.35 27.90 16.32
N PRO A 32 -23.87 26.75 16.79
CA PRO A 32 -24.04 25.44 16.12
C PRO A 32 -25.50 24.96 16.06
N LEU A 33 -26.45 25.60 16.78
CA LEU A 33 -27.87 25.26 16.79
C LEU A 33 -28.73 26.40 16.16
N LEU A 34 -28.15 27.46 15.60
CA LEU A 34 -28.84 28.60 15.04
C LEU A 34 -29.85 29.23 16.01
N LYS A 35 -29.49 29.38 17.31
CA LYS A 35 -30.31 29.99 18.33
C LYS A 35 -30.51 31.51 18.09
N GLU A 36 -29.59 32.11 17.40
CA GLU A 36 -29.61 33.50 16.91
C GLU A 36 -29.38 33.51 15.40
N GLU A 37 -29.64 34.65 14.77
CA GLU A 37 -29.27 34.87 13.37
C GLU A 37 -27.74 34.75 13.18
N LEU A 38 -27.30 34.16 12.08
CA LEU A 38 -25.88 34.03 11.78
C LEU A 38 -25.20 35.36 11.62
N LYS A 39 -24.04 35.49 12.23
CA LYS A 39 -23.13 36.64 12.13
C LYS A 39 -21.83 36.22 11.46
N TRP A 40 -21.09 37.15 10.89
CA TRP A 40 -19.78 36.90 10.31
C TRP A 40 -18.76 36.33 11.32
N SER A 41 -18.97 36.58 12.61
CA SER A 41 -18.19 35.96 13.69
C SER A 41 -18.40 34.45 13.87
N ASP A 42 -19.56 33.96 13.42
CA ASP A 42 -20.00 32.59 13.63
C ASP A 42 -19.49 31.64 12.52
N VAL A 43 -18.95 32.20 11.43
CA VAL A 43 -18.51 31.48 10.25
C VAL A 43 -17.00 31.53 10.06
N LYS A 44 -16.44 30.51 9.40
CA LYS A 44 -15.02 30.43 9.05
C LYS A 44 -14.65 31.51 8.03
N LYS A 45 -13.50 32.16 8.22
CA LYS A 45 -12.97 33.14 7.24
C LYS A 45 -12.46 32.48 5.96
N LYS A 46 -12.02 31.23 6.03
CA LYS A 46 -11.57 30.41 4.90
C LYS A 46 -12.39 29.13 4.90
N ILE A 47 -13.25 29.00 3.90
CA ILE A 47 -14.12 27.84 3.75
C ILE A 47 -13.47 26.85 2.80
N VAL A 48 -13.22 25.62 3.28
CA VAL A 48 -12.55 24.56 2.53
C VAL A 48 -13.25 23.23 2.78
N GLY A 49 -13.56 22.52 1.72
CA GLY A 49 -14.15 21.19 1.76
C GLY A 49 -15.06 20.93 0.56
N HIS A 50 -15.82 19.88 0.62
CA HIS A 50 -16.66 19.42 -0.48
C HIS A 50 -18.05 19.09 0.03
N TRP A 51 -19.06 19.38 -0.82
CA TRP A 51 -20.45 19.07 -0.53
C TRP A 51 -21.02 18.02 -1.49
N GLY A 52 -20.58 18.02 -2.73
CA GLY A 52 -21.23 17.32 -3.84
C GLY A 52 -21.53 15.84 -3.64
N THR A 53 -20.66 15.10 -2.98
CA THR A 53 -20.85 13.67 -2.68
C THR A 53 -21.45 13.41 -1.30
N VAL A 54 -21.41 14.39 -0.40
CA VAL A 54 -21.72 14.24 1.04
C VAL A 54 -23.15 13.77 1.29
N PRO A 55 -24.20 14.34 0.67
CA PRO A 55 -25.56 13.88 0.92
C PRO A 55 -25.77 12.40 0.53
N GLY A 56 -25.20 11.97 -0.59
CA GLY A 56 -25.28 10.57 -0.99
C GLY A 56 -24.57 9.63 0.00
N GLN A 57 -23.41 10.02 0.51
CA GLN A 57 -22.70 9.24 1.53
C GLN A 57 -23.47 9.19 2.84
N ASN A 58 -24.02 10.31 3.32
CA ASN A 58 -24.86 10.34 4.52
C ASN A 58 -26.12 9.49 4.37
N PHE A 59 -26.74 9.50 3.19
CA PHE A 59 -27.90 8.68 2.88
C PHE A 59 -27.56 7.19 2.93
N ILE A 60 -26.45 6.80 2.31
CA ILE A 60 -25.96 5.41 2.34
C ILE A 60 -25.70 4.96 3.79
N TYR A 61 -24.94 5.75 4.54
CA TYR A 61 -24.55 5.42 5.91
C TYR A 61 -25.79 5.24 6.83
N THR A 62 -26.77 6.15 6.68
CA THR A 62 -28.07 6.06 7.39
C THR A 62 -28.74 4.69 7.19
N HIS A 63 -28.79 4.23 5.94
CA HIS A 63 -29.43 2.97 5.60
C HIS A 63 -28.59 1.75 5.98
N LEU A 64 -27.28 1.86 5.97
CA LEU A 64 -26.39 0.80 6.47
C LEU A 64 -26.59 0.60 7.99
N ASN A 65 -26.68 1.67 8.77
CA ASN A 65 -27.00 1.57 10.21
C ASN A 65 -28.32 0.83 10.45
N ARG A 66 -29.35 1.10 9.63
CA ARG A 66 -30.62 0.40 9.71
C ARG A 66 -30.47 -1.12 9.50
N VAL A 67 -29.79 -1.54 8.44
CA VAL A 67 -29.67 -2.99 8.15
C VAL A 67 -28.75 -3.70 9.11
N ILE A 68 -27.70 -3.04 9.60
CA ILE A 68 -26.82 -3.56 10.65
C ILE A 68 -27.66 -3.83 11.89
N LYS A 69 -28.44 -2.85 12.35
CA LYS A 69 -29.29 -2.95 13.53
C LYS A 69 -30.35 -4.07 13.41
N ASN A 70 -31.00 -4.14 12.25
CA ASN A 70 -32.09 -5.09 12.03
C ASN A 70 -31.62 -6.54 11.84
N ASN A 71 -30.37 -6.76 11.51
CA ASN A 71 -29.83 -8.08 11.16
C ASN A 71 -28.62 -8.49 12.00
N ASP A 72 -28.18 -7.67 12.94
CA ASP A 72 -26.98 -7.85 13.78
C ASP A 72 -25.74 -8.19 12.91
N LEU A 73 -25.37 -7.24 12.04
CA LEU A 73 -24.28 -7.43 11.08
C LEU A 73 -22.98 -6.83 11.59
N ASN A 74 -21.86 -7.48 11.28
CA ASN A 74 -20.55 -6.88 11.34
C ASN A 74 -20.24 -6.20 9.99
N MET A 75 -20.14 -4.89 10.01
CA MET A 75 -19.91 -4.12 8.77
C MET A 75 -18.85 -3.05 8.97
N ILE A 76 -18.10 -2.76 7.91
CA ILE A 76 -17.23 -1.58 7.80
C ILE A 76 -17.68 -0.72 6.62
N TYR A 77 -17.41 0.58 6.73
CA TYR A 77 -17.71 1.56 5.70
C TYR A 77 -16.43 2.04 5.02
N ILE A 78 -16.37 1.93 3.71
CA ILE A 78 -15.24 2.40 2.90
C ILE A 78 -15.75 3.49 1.97
N SER A 79 -15.16 4.69 2.10
CA SER A 79 -15.49 5.84 1.26
C SER A 79 -14.45 5.98 0.14
N GLY A 80 -14.83 5.59 -1.07
CA GLY A 80 -14.03 5.83 -2.26
C GLY A 80 -13.96 7.32 -2.63
N PRO A 81 -15.09 8.05 -2.70
CA PRO A 81 -15.05 9.51 -2.88
C PRO A 81 -14.64 10.21 -1.57
N GLY A 82 -13.38 10.01 -1.17
CA GLY A 82 -12.84 10.40 0.12
C GLY A 82 -12.83 11.91 0.40
N HIS A 83 -13.03 12.75 -0.61
CA HIS A 83 -13.26 14.19 -0.44
C HIS A 83 -14.55 14.52 0.33
N GLY A 84 -15.44 13.55 0.55
CA GLY A 84 -16.59 13.65 1.46
C GLY A 84 -16.28 13.34 2.92
N GLY A 85 -15.10 13.69 3.43
CA GLY A 85 -14.65 13.36 4.79
C GLY A 85 -15.58 13.84 5.91
N ASN A 86 -16.22 14.99 5.73
CA ASN A 86 -17.22 15.52 6.66
C ASN A 86 -18.46 14.64 6.80
N ALA A 87 -18.82 13.85 5.77
CA ALA A 87 -19.89 12.85 5.90
C ALA A 87 -19.51 11.76 6.88
N LEU A 88 -18.30 11.17 6.75
CA LEU A 88 -17.84 10.12 7.67
C LEU A 88 -17.77 10.64 9.11
N ILE A 89 -17.16 11.83 9.32
CA ILE A 89 -17.06 12.46 10.64
C ILE A 89 -18.45 12.66 11.26
N SER A 90 -19.43 13.18 10.48
CA SER A 90 -20.80 13.39 10.95
C SER A 90 -21.43 12.09 11.45
N ASN A 91 -21.34 11.03 10.67
CA ASN A 91 -21.94 9.75 11.01
C ASN A 91 -21.27 9.10 12.24
N VAL A 92 -19.93 9.12 12.29
CA VAL A 92 -19.16 8.58 13.42
C VAL A 92 -19.40 9.39 14.70
N TYR A 93 -19.69 10.71 14.58
CA TYR A 93 -20.10 11.53 15.70
C TYR A 93 -21.53 11.16 16.19
N ILE A 94 -22.50 11.00 15.28
CA ILE A 94 -23.85 10.55 15.64
C ILE A 94 -23.82 9.19 16.35
N GLU A 95 -22.93 8.29 15.94
CA GLU A 95 -22.72 6.99 16.61
C GLU A 95 -22.16 7.12 18.02
N GLY A 96 -21.57 8.26 18.39
CA GLY A 96 -20.85 8.46 19.62
C GLY A 96 -19.40 7.96 19.60
N THR A 97 -18.98 7.27 18.55
CA THR A 97 -17.61 6.75 18.42
C THR A 97 -16.58 7.87 18.37
N TYR A 98 -16.89 8.97 17.68
CA TYR A 98 -15.98 10.12 17.58
C TYR A 98 -15.66 10.69 18.96
N SER A 99 -16.68 10.97 19.78
CA SER A 99 -16.55 11.47 21.16
C SER A 99 -15.92 10.46 22.10
N ASN A 100 -16.07 9.16 21.82
CA ASN A 100 -15.38 8.10 22.57
C ASN A 100 -13.87 8.10 22.35
N VAL A 101 -13.41 8.47 21.15
CA VAL A 101 -12.00 8.57 20.78
C VAL A 101 -11.42 9.95 21.16
N TYR A 102 -12.12 11.03 20.82
CA TYR A 102 -11.74 12.41 21.07
C TYR A 102 -12.59 13.00 22.19
N LYS A 103 -12.14 12.83 23.44
CA LYS A 103 -12.89 13.15 24.66
C LYS A 103 -13.25 14.62 24.85
N ASP A 104 -12.55 15.51 24.20
CA ASP A 104 -12.80 16.94 24.19
C ASP A 104 -13.89 17.38 23.21
N ILE A 105 -14.32 16.48 22.31
CA ILE A 105 -15.43 16.69 21.37
C ILE A 105 -16.64 15.92 21.92
N THR A 106 -17.31 16.54 22.88
CA THR A 106 -18.46 16.00 23.59
C THR A 106 -19.74 16.03 22.76
N GLU A 107 -20.75 15.28 23.16
CA GLU A 107 -22.06 15.28 22.47
C GLU A 107 -22.99 16.35 23.07
N ASP A 108 -22.56 17.60 23.05
CA ASP A 108 -23.27 18.77 23.55
C ASP A 108 -22.95 20.02 22.71
N TYR A 109 -23.42 21.19 23.14
CA TYR A 109 -23.24 22.46 22.43
C TYR A 109 -21.77 22.81 22.22
N ASP A 110 -20.91 22.64 23.22
CA ASP A 110 -19.50 22.97 23.14
C ASP A 110 -18.75 21.94 22.26
N GLY A 111 -19.13 20.69 22.33
CA GLY A 111 -18.60 19.65 21.47
C GLY A 111 -18.95 19.87 20.01
N LEU A 112 -20.18 20.31 19.71
CA LEU A 112 -20.56 20.70 18.33
C LEU A 112 -19.72 21.84 17.77
N LYS A 113 -19.47 22.88 18.60
CA LYS A 113 -18.56 23.98 18.19
C LYS A 113 -17.16 23.49 17.83
N LYS A 114 -16.61 22.62 18.66
CA LYS A 114 -15.28 22.02 18.43
C LYS A 114 -15.27 21.14 17.19
N LEU A 115 -16.31 20.31 17.01
CA LEU A 115 -16.48 19.44 15.85
C LEU A 115 -16.50 20.25 14.54
N PHE A 116 -17.25 21.33 14.52
CA PHE A 116 -17.36 22.19 13.34
C PHE A 116 -16.06 22.93 13.07
N LYS A 117 -15.46 23.52 14.11
CA LYS A 117 -14.24 24.30 13.98
C LYS A 117 -13.07 23.47 13.42
N GLN A 118 -12.87 22.25 13.91
CA GLN A 118 -11.67 21.44 13.60
C GLN A 118 -11.56 21.01 12.13
N PHE A 119 -12.69 20.92 11.41
CA PHE A 119 -12.70 20.41 10.03
C PHE A 119 -12.03 21.40 9.07
N SER A 120 -11.03 20.93 8.33
CA SER A 120 -10.19 21.76 7.43
C SER A 120 -9.60 23.00 8.10
N PHE A 121 -9.27 22.90 9.38
CA PHE A 121 -8.75 24.00 10.18
C PHE A 121 -7.35 23.66 10.72
N PRO A 122 -6.43 24.64 10.85
CA PRO A 122 -5.09 24.37 11.39
C PRO A 122 -5.12 23.66 12.75
N GLY A 123 -4.41 22.54 12.86
CA GLY A 123 -4.41 21.69 14.05
C GLY A 123 -5.65 20.79 14.22
N GLY A 124 -6.55 20.80 13.27
CA GLY A 124 -7.72 19.92 13.26
C GLY A 124 -7.59 18.73 12.31
N VAL A 125 -8.72 18.33 11.69
CA VAL A 125 -8.80 17.19 10.79
C VAL A 125 -8.84 17.63 9.32
N SER A 126 -8.33 16.76 8.43
CA SER A 126 -8.33 17.02 6.99
C SER A 126 -9.74 16.98 6.38
N SER A 127 -9.90 17.61 5.21
CA SER A 127 -11.16 17.58 4.46
C SER A 127 -11.47 16.22 3.82
N HIS A 128 -10.47 15.37 3.68
CA HIS A 128 -10.59 14.04 3.10
C HIS A 128 -10.60 12.97 4.19
N VAL A 129 -11.18 11.83 3.88
CA VAL A 129 -11.13 10.65 4.75
C VAL A 129 -9.67 10.30 5.05
N ALA A 130 -9.34 10.12 6.32
CA ALA A 130 -7.99 9.91 6.80
C ALA A 130 -7.98 9.03 8.05
N PRO A 131 -6.83 8.48 8.46
CA PRO A 131 -6.70 7.64 9.65
C PRO A 131 -7.14 8.30 10.95
N THR A 132 -7.18 9.64 10.99
CA THR A 132 -7.68 10.42 12.13
C THR A 132 -9.17 10.22 12.42
N VAL A 133 -9.94 9.65 11.49
CA VAL A 133 -11.36 9.34 11.68
C VAL A 133 -11.54 7.87 11.99
N PRO A 134 -12.15 7.50 13.15
CA PRO A 134 -12.42 6.10 13.46
C PRO A 134 -13.32 5.45 12.40
N GLY A 135 -13.14 4.15 12.19
CA GLY A 135 -13.97 3.36 11.27
C GLY A 135 -13.52 3.35 9.81
N SER A 136 -12.50 4.12 9.44
CA SER A 136 -11.94 4.08 8.09
C SER A 136 -10.70 3.20 7.99
N ILE A 137 -10.59 2.44 6.89
CA ILE A 137 -9.38 1.71 6.46
C ILE A 137 -8.84 2.25 5.14
N ASN A 138 -9.50 3.23 4.53
CA ASN A 138 -9.12 3.82 3.25
C ASN A 138 -8.81 5.30 3.43
N GLU A 139 -7.72 5.74 2.83
CA GLU A 139 -7.34 7.16 2.75
C GLU A 139 -7.96 7.75 1.48
N GLY A 140 -8.45 8.98 1.59
CA GLY A 140 -9.32 9.55 0.56
C GLY A 140 -8.65 10.46 -0.45
N GLY A 141 -7.33 10.56 -0.47
CA GLY A 141 -6.61 11.47 -1.35
C GLY A 141 -6.56 10.98 -2.79
N GLU A 142 -6.07 9.77 -2.98
CA GLU A 142 -5.99 9.13 -4.29
C GLU A 142 -7.21 8.25 -4.53
N LEU A 143 -7.67 8.21 -5.78
CA LEU A 143 -8.89 7.49 -6.16
C LEU A 143 -8.57 6.17 -6.86
N GLY A 144 -9.45 5.16 -6.65
CA GLY A 144 -9.42 3.90 -7.38
C GLY A 144 -9.07 2.67 -6.56
N TYR A 145 -8.70 2.81 -5.28
CA TYR A 145 -8.23 1.71 -4.45
C TYR A 145 -9.30 1.16 -3.49
N SER A 146 -10.39 1.89 -3.30
CA SER A 146 -11.42 1.59 -2.30
C SER A 146 -12.01 0.18 -2.43
N LEU A 147 -12.34 -0.24 -3.64
CA LEU A 147 -12.95 -1.55 -3.89
C LEU A 147 -11.94 -2.69 -3.67
N LEU A 148 -10.67 -2.48 -4.02
CA LEU A 148 -9.60 -3.45 -3.75
C LEU A 148 -9.38 -3.63 -2.24
N HIS A 149 -9.33 -2.52 -1.47
CA HIS A 149 -9.27 -2.56 -0.01
C HIS A 149 -10.47 -3.29 0.59
N ALA A 150 -11.67 -3.09 0.05
CA ALA A 150 -12.87 -3.81 0.49
C ALA A 150 -12.74 -5.32 0.32
N PHE A 151 -12.20 -5.79 -0.81
CA PHE A 151 -11.95 -7.21 -1.03
C PHE A 151 -10.87 -7.75 -0.09
N GLY A 152 -9.75 -7.06 0.03
CA GLY A 152 -8.69 -7.44 0.98
C GLY A 152 -9.20 -7.55 2.42
N ALA A 153 -10.06 -6.62 2.83
CA ALA A 153 -10.63 -6.60 4.17
C ALA A 153 -11.51 -7.83 4.49
N VAL A 154 -12.21 -8.37 3.50
CA VAL A 154 -13.12 -9.51 3.74
C VAL A 154 -12.46 -10.87 3.53
N PHE A 155 -11.28 -10.96 2.94
CA PHE A 155 -10.56 -12.22 2.85
C PHE A 155 -10.29 -12.80 4.24
N ASP A 156 -10.65 -14.06 4.45
CA ASP A 156 -10.54 -14.77 5.74
C ASP A 156 -11.29 -14.12 6.93
N ASN A 157 -12.23 -13.20 6.65
CA ASN A 157 -13.11 -12.56 7.61
C ASN A 157 -14.57 -12.91 7.29
N PRO A 158 -15.01 -14.15 7.51
CA PRO A 158 -16.27 -14.69 6.98
C PRO A 158 -17.53 -13.95 7.45
N ASP A 159 -17.49 -13.28 8.61
CA ASP A 159 -18.64 -12.58 9.18
C ASP A 159 -18.66 -11.08 8.84
N LEU A 160 -17.64 -10.59 8.13
CA LEU A 160 -17.51 -9.19 7.78
C LEU A 160 -18.22 -8.88 6.46
N ILE A 161 -18.94 -7.77 6.41
CA ILE A 161 -19.42 -7.14 5.18
C ILE A 161 -18.70 -5.80 5.02
N ALA A 162 -17.96 -5.62 3.92
CA ALA A 162 -17.37 -4.35 3.56
C ALA A 162 -18.31 -3.59 2.61
N ALA A 163 -18.99 -2.55 3.12
CA ALA A 163 -19.78 -1.64 2.31
C ALA A 163 -18.85 -0.59 1.70
N CYS A 164 -18.66 -0.65 0.38
CA CYS A 164 -17.75 0.22 -0.34
C CYS A 164 -18.52 1.19 -1.22
N VAL A 165 -18.49 2.48 -0.87
CA VAL A 165 -19.02 3.54 -1.73
C VAL A 165 -17.99 3.87 -2.79
N ILE A 166 -18.41 3.82 -4.05
CA ILE A 166 -17.59 4.12 -5.21
C ILE A 166 -18.15 5.38 -5.87
N GLY A 167 -17.32 6.40 -6.02
CA GLY A 167 -17.70 7.59 -6.79
C GLY A 167 -17.70 7.29 -8.29
N ASP A 168 -18.63 7.91 -9.02
CA ASP A 168 -18.71 7.74 -10.47
C ASP A 168 -17.46 8.25 -11.20
N GLY A 169 -16.80 9.29 -10.70
CA GLY A 169 -15.49 9.73 -11.20
C GLY A 169 -14.36 8.75 -10.82
N GLU A 170 -14.40 8.18 -9.63
CA GLU A 170 -13.45 7.14 -9.20
C GLU A 170 -13.55 5.89 -10.09
N ALA A 171 -14.76 5.54 -10.51
CA ALA A 171 -15.01 4.39 -11.39
C ALA A 171 -14.31 4.48 -12.77
N GLU A 172 -13.84 5.68 -13.15
CA GLU A 172 -13.08 5.90 -14.40
C GLU A 172 -11.57 5.65 -14.23
N THR A 173 -11.06 5.49 -13.01
CA THR A 173 -9.63 5.24 -12.76
C THR A 173 -9.22 3.84 -13.18
N GLY A 174 -7.98 3.67 -13.66
CA GLY A 174 -7.46 2.36 -14.06
C GLY A 174 -7.55 1.30 -12.95
N PRO A 175 -7.09 1.57 -11.72
CA PRO A 175 -7.19 0.62 -10.61
C PRO A 175 -8.62 0.18 -10.30
N LEU A 176 -9.58 1.11 -10.28
CA LEU A 176 -10.98 0.72 -10.03
C LEU A 176 -11.58 -0.04 -11.18
N ALA A 177 -11.28 0.34 -12.43
CA ALA A 177 -11.79 -0.37 -13.61
C ALA A 177 -11.40 -1.87 -13.60
N THR A 178 -10.21 -2.21 -13.12
CA THR A 178 -9.78 -3.60 -12.95
C THR A 178 -10.39 -4.26 -11.71
N SER A 179 -10.65 -3.51 -10.65
CA SER A 179 -11.10 -4.03 -9.37
C SER A 179 -12.47 -4.72 -9.40
N TRP A 180 -13.34 -4.39 -10.38
CA TRP A 180 -14.62 -5.06 -10.59
C TRP A 180 -14.53 -6.57 -10.77
N HIS A 181 -13.38 -7.09 -11.21
CA HIS A 181 -13.12 -8.51 -11.35
C HIS A 181 -12.82 -9.24 -10.05
N SER A 182 -12.55 -8.53 -8.94
CA SER A 182 -12.18 -9.13 -7.66
C SER A 182 -13.22 -10.08 -7.08
N ASN A 183 -14.49 -9.97 -7.48
CA ASN A 183 -15.55 -10.90 -7.10
C ASN A 183 -15.32 -12.35 -7.56
N LYS A 184 -14.34 -12.60 -8.44
CA LYS A 184 -13.97 -13.94 -8.93
C LYS A 184 -12.90 -14.61 -8.04
N PHE A 185 -12.45 -13.91 -7.01
CA PHE A 185 -11.46 -14.36 -6.03
C PHE A 185 -12.04 -14.38 -4.61
N LEU A 186 -13.35 -14.21 -4.46
CA LEU A 186 -14.03 -14.20 -3.17
C LEU A 186 -14.71 -15.53 -2.91
N ASN A 187 -14.23 -16.29 -1.92
CA ASN A 187 -14.80 -17.57 -1.53
C ASN A 187 -15.90 -17.36 -0.47
N PRO A 188 -17.20 -17.57 -0.81
CA PRO A 188 -18.30 -17.33 0.13
C PRO A 188 -18.30 -18.25 1.34
N LYS A 189 -17.46 -19.30 1.35
CA LYS A 189 -17.31 -20.23 2.48
C LYS A 189 -16.41 -19.66 3.57
N THR A 190 -15.26 -19.10 3.20
CA THR A 190 -14.20 -18.67 4.12
C THR A 190 -14.06 -17.16 4.24
N ASP A 191 -14.56 -16.44 3.25
CA ASP A 191 -14.46 -14.98 3.19
C ASP A 191 -15.80 -14.32 3.57
N GLY A 192 -15.74 -13.02 3.84
CA GLY A 192 -16.90 -12.18 4.07
C GLY A 192 -17.66 -11.84 2.79
N ALA A 193 -18.23 -10.66 2.72
CA ALA A 193 -18.89 -10.14 1.52
C ALA A 193 -18.51 -8.68 1.28
N VAL A 194 -18.40 -8.31 0.01
CA VAL A 194 -18.27 -6.91 -0.42
C VAL A 194 -19.61 -6.45 -0.96
N LEU A 195 -20.11 -5.31 -0.50
CA LEU A 195 -21.28 -4.61 -1.00
C LEU A 195 -20.83 -3.31 -1.69
N PRO A 196 -20.58 -3.31 -3.00
CA PRO A 196 -20.29 -2.09 -3.74
C PRO A 196 -21.56 -1.23 -3.87
N ILE A 197 -21.41 0.06 -3.65
CA ILE A 197 -22.46 1.07 -3.84
C ILE A 197 -21.91 2.14 -4.76
N LEU A 198 -22.20 2.01 -6.06
CA LEU A 198 -21.80 3.00 -7.07
C LEU A 198 -22.70 4.22 -6.95
N HIS A 199 -22.14 5.33 -6.45
CA HIS A 199 -22.86 6.60 -6.29
C HIS A 199 -22.70 7.45 -7.56
N LEU A 200 -23.72 7.41 -8.41
CA LEU A 200 -23.82 8.21 -9.63
C LEU A 200 -24.45 9.57 -9.34
N ASN A 201 -23.63 10.58 -9.07
CA ASN A 201 -24.09 11.95 -8.93
C ASN A 201 -23.94 12.78 -10.22
N GLY A 202 -23.25 12.24 -11.22
CA GLY A 202 -23.22 12.75 -12.59
C GLY A 202 -22.03 13.61 -12.97
N TYR A 203 -21.22 14.07 -12.00
CA TYR A 203 -20.14 15.01 -12.28
C TYR A 203 -18.87 14.74 -11.45
N LYS A 204 -17.72 14.98 -12.05
CA LYS A 204 -16.40 15.13 -11.42
C LYS A 204 -16.22 16.55 -10.88
N ILE A 205 -15.01 17.08 -10.86
CA ILE A 205 -14.72 18.45 -10.41
C ILE A 205 -15.40 19.48 -11.33
N SER A 206 -15.32 19.29 -12.64
CA SER A 206 -15.88 20.21 -13.64
C SER A 206 -16.57 19.51 -14.80
N ASN A 207 -16.32 18.22 -15.01
CA ASN A 207 -16.82 17.45 -16.14
C ASN A 207 -17.88 16.41 -15.73
N PRO A 208 -18.77 16.02 -16.64
CA PRO A 208 -19.65 14.87 -16.45
C PRO A 208 -18.84 13.58 -16.34
N THR A 209 -19.42 12.56 -15.70
CA THR A 209 -18.84 11.22 -15.62
C THR A 209 -19.38 10.33 -16.75
N ILE A 210 -18.56 9.38 -17.22
CA ILE A 210 -18.92 8.49 -18.33
C ILE A 210 -20.13 7.63 -17.94
N LEU A 211 -20.08 6.98 -16.77
CA LEU A 211 -21.13 6.05 -16.32
C LEU A 211 -22.48 6.74 -16.07
N ALA A 212 -22.50 8.04 -15.80
CA ALA A 212 -23.74 8.79 -15.65
C ALA A 212 -24.35 9.23 -16.98
N ARG A 213 -23.66 9.06 -18.11
CA ARG A 213 -24.09 9.46 -19.46
C ARG A 213 -24.49 8.31 -20.36
N ILE A 214 -24.29 7.08 -19.92
CA ILE A 214 -24.84 5.88 -20.59
C ILE A 214 -26.22 5.56 -20.02
N SER A 215 -27.01 4.76 -20.75
CA SER A 215 -28.34 4.35 -20.28
C SER A 215 -28.25 3.38 -19.10
N ASP A 216 -29.34 3.26 -18.33
CA ASP A 216 -29.39 2.33 -17.20
C ASP A 216 -29.28 0.85 -17.68
N ASP A 217 -29.78 0.53 -18.87
CA ASP A 217 -29.65 -0.81 -19.47
C ASP A 217 -28.20 -1.12 -19.86
N GLU A 218 -27.51 -0.16 -20.45
CA GLU A 218 -26.10 -0.29 -20.83
C GLU A 218 -25.21 -0.43 -19.57
N LEU A 219 -25.42 0.40 -18.55
CA LEU A 219 -24.72 0.32 -17.28
C LEU A 219 -24.98 -1.02 -16.59
N SER A 220 -26.24 -1.46 -16.54
CA SER A 220 -26.61 -2.75 -15.94
C SER A 220 -25.97 -3.92 -16.66
N SER A 221 -25.91 -3.86 -18.00
CA SER A 221 -25.25 -4.88 -18.83
C SER A 221 -23.75 -4.94 -18.59
N LEU A 222 -23.09 -3.78 -18.46
CA LEU A 222 -21.66 -3.67 -18.12
C LEU A 222 -21.37 -4.33 -16.76
N LEU A 223 -22.10 -3.94 -15.72
CA LEU A 223 -21.91 -4.47 -14.36
C LEU A 223 -22.24 -5.97 -14.29
N TRP A 224 -23.27 -6.41 -15.02
CA TRP A 224 -23.60 -7.83 -15.17
C TRP A 224 -22.47 -8.63 -15.82
N GLY A 225 -21.82 -8.07 -16.85
CA GLY A 225 -20.66 -8.66 -17.50
C GLY A 225 -19.47 -8.82 -16.53
N TYR A 226 -19.26 -7.87 -15.63
CA TYR A 226 -18.30 -7.98 -14.57
C TYR A 226 -18.64 -9.03 -13.49
N GLY A 227 -19.85 -9.60 -13.52
CA GLY A 227 -20.27 -10.64 -12.58
C GLY A 227 -21.01 -10.09 -11.35
N TRP A 228 -21.53 -8.88 -11.43
CA TRP A 228 -22.38 -8.27 -10.40
C TRP A 228 -23.85 -8.38 -10.75
N LYS A 229 -24.71 -8.25 -9.73
CA LYS A 229 -26.17 -8.09 -9.87
C LYS A 229 -26.53 -6.68 -9.41
N PRO A 230 -26.65 -5.70 -10.33
CA PRO A 230 -26.94 -4.33 -9.95
C PRO A 230 -28.39 -4.13 -9.56
N TYR A 231 -28.63 -3.38 -8.51
CA TYR A 231 -29.91 -2.87 -8.04
C TYR A 231 -29.91 -1.34 -8.18
N LEU A 232 -30.81 -0.79 -8.98
CA LEU A 232 -30.89 0.63 -9.22
C LEU A 232 -31.80 1.30 -8.18
N VAL A 233 -31.29 2.34 -7.52
CA VAL A 233 -32.01 3.21 -6.57
C VAL A 233 -31.82 4.64 -7.09
N CYS A 234 -32.89 5.23 -7.64
CA CYS A 234 -32.80 6.49 -8.36
C CYS A 234 -33.84 7.50 -7.86
N GLY A 235 -33.45 8.75 -7.75
CA GLY A 235 -34.39 9.83 -7.43
C GLY A 235 -33.79 11.00 -6.66
N SER A 236 -34.67 11.95 -6.31
CA SER A 236 -34.34 13.11 -5.47
C SER A 236 -35.40 13.37 -4.38
N ASN A 237 -36.55 12.70 -4.44
CA ASN A 237 -37.55 12.75 -3.38
C ASN A 237 -37.09 11.87 -2.22
N THR A 238 -36.84 12.48 -1.06
CA THR A 238 -36.27 11.81 0.11
C THR A 238 -37.15 10.64 0.61
N TYR A 239 -38.47 10.84 0.69
CA TYR A 239 -39.40 9.82 1.17
C TYR A 239 -39.39 8.56 0.28
N GLU A 240 -39.55 8.72 -1.02
CA GLU A 240 -39.54 7.60 -1.98
C GLU A 240 -38.17 6.95 -2.06
N LEU A 241 -37.09 7.72 -1.95
CA LEU A 241 -35.73 7.20 -2.01
C LEU A 241 -35.40 6.38 -0.74
N HIS A 242 -35.81 6.85 0.45
CA HIS A 242 -35.69 6.06 1.69
C HIS A 242 -36.43 4.72 1.59
N LYS A 243 -37.65 4.73 1.06
CA LYS A 243 -38.43 3.53 0.85
C LYS A 243 -37.78 2.55 -0.14
N SER A 244 -37.30 3.05 -1.26
CA SER A 244 -36.60 2.26 -2.28
C SER A 244 -35.32 1.66 -1.73
N MET A 245 -34.45 2.45 -1.12
CA MET A 245 -33.16 2.00 -0.58
C MET A 245 -33.34 0.97 0.52
N ALA A 246 -34.30 1.17 1.44
CA ALA A 246 -34.56 0.23 2.51
C ALA A 246 -34.98 -1.15 1.98
N ASN A 247 -35.92 -1.20 1.02
CA ASN A 247 -36.38 -2.43 0.42
C ASN A 247 -35.27 -3.14 -0.38
N THR A 248 -34.45 -2.36 -1.08
CA THR A 248 -33.30 -2.86 -1.85
C THR A 248 -32.26 -3.50 -0.92
N LEU A 249 -31.85 -2.81 0.15
CA LEU A 249 -30.90 -3.35 1.11
C LEU A 249 -31.43 -4.59 1.84
N ASP A 250 -32.71 -4.63 2.22
CA ASP A 250 -33.31 -5.83 2.83
C ASP A 250 -33.25 -7.04 1.88
N THR A 251 -33.41 -6.81 0.57
CA THR A 251 -33.27 -7.84 -0.45
C THR A 251 -31.82 -8.29 -0.57
N ILE A 252 -30.89 -7.36 -0.68
CA ILE A 252 -29.47 -7.62 -0.84
C ILE A 252 -28.89 -8.39 0.35
N ILE A 253 -29.23 -8.01 1.59
CA ILE A 253 -28.74 -8.72 2.78
C ILE A 253 -29.25 -10.17 2.80
N LYS A 254 -30.50 -10.40 2.39
CA LYS A 254 -31.03 -11.78 2.26
C LYS A 254 -30.28 -12.57 1.21
N GLU A 255 -29.92 -11.95 0.07
CA GLU A 255 -29.14 -12.61 -0.98
C GLU A 255 -27.72 -12.94 -0.50
N ILE A 256 -27.02 -12.01 0.12
CA ILE A 256 -25.68 -12.25 0.67
C ILE A 256 -25.73 -13.41 1.68
N LYS A 257 -26.66 -13.37 2.65
CA LYS A 257 -26.83 -14.45 3.62
C LYS A 257 -27.15 -15.80 2.97
N LYS A 258 -27.96 -15.81 1.90
CA LYS A 258 -28.27 -17.03 1.14
C LYS A 258 -27.05 -17.59 0.43
N ILE A 259 -26.24 -16.74 -0.22
CA ILE A 259 -24.99 -17.15 -0.88
C ILE A 259 -24.05 -17.79 0.15
N GLN A 260 -23.80 -17.11 1.24
CA GLN A 260 -22.93 -17.60 2.31
C GLN A 260 -23.47 -18.89 2.96
N TYR A 261 -24.77 -18.97 3.24
CA TYR A 261 -25.39 -20.17 3.78
C TYR A 261 -25.21 -21.38 2.85
N ASN A 262 -25.47 -21.19 1.56
CA ASN A 262 -25.32 -22.26 0.56
C ASN A 262 -23.88 -22.76 0.48
N ALA A 263 -22.90 -21.87 0.52
CA ALA A 263 -21.49 -22.25 0.49
C ALA A 263 -21.04 -22.97 1.78
N ARG A 264 -21.46 -22.49 2.94
CA ARG A 264 -20.98 -22.97 4.26
C ARG A 264 -21.67 -24.26 4.72
N TYR A 265 -22.97 -24.37 4.50
CA TYR A 265 -23.77 -25.46 5.04
C TYR A 265 -24.22 -26.48 3.98
N ASN A 266 -24.40 -26.04 2.72
CA ASN A 266 -24.80 -26.93 1.64
C ASN A 266 -23.61 -27.32 0.73
N ASN A 267 -22.40 -26.84 1.05
CA ASN A 267 -21.15 -27.02 0.28
C ASN A 267 -21.30 -26.67 -1.23
N LYS A 268 -22.20 -25.70 -1.54
CA LYS A 268 -22.39 -25.17 -2.88
C LYS A 268 -21.46 -24.00 -3.10
N VAL A 269 -20.22 -24.30 -3.43
CA VAL A 269 -19.19 -23.32 -3.78
C VAL A 269 -19.22 -23.18 -5.30
N GLU A 270 -20.21 -22.44 -5.81
CA GLU A 270 -20.39 -22.15 -7.24
C GLU A 270 -20.13 -20.67 -7.49
N ARG A 271 -19.75 -20.33 -8.73
CA ARG A 271 -19.66 -18.93 -9.14
C ARG A 271 -21.00 -18.23 -8.94
N VAL A 272 -21.02 -17.27 -8.02
CA VAL A 272 -22.21 -16.48 -7.72
C VAL A 272 -22.10 -15.07 -8.32
N ARG A 273 -23.23 -14.44 -8.56
CA ARG A 273 -23.31 -13.01 -8.85
C ARG A 273 -23.63 -12.28 -7.56
N TRP A 274 -22.65 -11.57 -7.03
CA TRP A 274 -22.84 -10.78 -5.82
C TRP A 274 -23.71 -9.56 -6.12
N PRO A 275 -24.63 -9.19 -5.22
CA PRO A 275 -25.43 -7.99 -5.39
C PRO A 275 -24.60 -6.72 -5.20
N MET A 276 -24.97 -5.64 -5.89
CA MET A 276 -24.46 -4.31 -5.72
C MET A 276 -25.56 -3.27 -5.90
N ILE A 277 -25.34 -2.04 -5.43
CA ILE A 277 -26.26 -0.93 -5.60
C ILE A 277 -25.68 0.08 -6.58
N VAL A 278 -26.55 0.60 -7.47
CA VAL A 278 -26.30 1.82 -8.23
C VAL A 278 -27.24 2.88 -7.65
N LEU A 279 -26.67 3.82 -6.88
CA LEU A 279 -27.43 4.93 -6.31
C LEU A 279 -27.27 6.17 -7.18
N ARG A 280 -28.38 6.62 -7.79
CA ARG A 280 -28.39 7.80 -8.65
C ARG A 280 -29.13 8.94 -7.95
N THR A 281 -28.40 9.97 -7.53
CA THR A 281 -28.92 11.19 -6.90
C THR A 281 -28.30 12.43 -7.53
N PRO A 282 -28.93 13.63 -7.46
CA PRO A 282 -28.28 14.85 -7.89
C PRO A 282 -26.99 15.12 -7.09
N LYS A 283 -25.95 15.59 -7.75
CA LYS A 283 -24.74 16.07 -7.07
C LYS A 283 -25.08 17.24 -6.15
N GLY A 284 -24.63 17.20 -4.89
CA GLY A 284 -24.95 18.22 -3.91
C GLY A 284 -26.43 18.24 -3.48
N TRP A 285 -27.12 17.11 -3.62
CA TRP A 285 -28.51 16.89 -3.19
C TRP A 285 -28.78 17.45 -1.79
N THR A 286 -29.95 18.05 -1.58
CA THR A 286 -30.36 18.78 -0.35
C THR A 286 -29.59 20.07 -0.06
N GLY A 287 -28.68 20.49 -0.94
CA GLY A 287 -28.00 21.77 -0.86
C GLY A 287 -28.77 22.90 -1.57
N PRO A 288 -28.18 24.09 -1.65
CA PRO A 288 -28.75 25.22 -2.40
C PRO A 288 -28.96 24.84 -3.86
N LYS A 289 -30.14 25.12 -4.40
CA LYS A 289 -30.46 24.84 -5.80
C LYS A 289 -29.85 25.88 -6.75
N ILE A 290 -29.86 27.13 -6.31
CA ILE A 290 -29.38 28.30 -7.06
C ILE A 290 -28.58 29.17 -6.10
N VAL A 291 -27.44 29.66 -6.54
CA VAL A 291 -26.61 30.69 -5.88
C VAL A 291 -26.18 31.70 -6.95
N HIS A 292 -26.40 32.97 -6.75
CA HIS A 292 -26.08 34.05 -7.72
C HIS A 292 -26.58 33.71 -9.13
N ASP A 293 -27.87 33.35 -9.26
CA ASP A 293 -28.54 32.94 -10.52
C ASP A 293 -27.94 31.71 -11.22
N LEU A 294 -26.96 31.04 -10.61
CA LEU A 294 -26.35 29.82 -11.15
C LEU A 294 -26.96 28.58 -10.51
N LYS A 295 -27.30 27.61 -11.34
CA LYS A 295 -27.73 26.29 -10.85
C LYS A 295 -26.56 25.55 -10.18
N ILE A 296 -26.73 25.12 -8.92
CA ILE A 296 -25.76 24.46 -8.08
C ILE A 296 -26.09 22.95 -7.96
N GLU A 297 -27.23 22.62 -7.32
CA GLU A 297 -27.64 21.22 -7.16
C GLU A 297 -27.77 20.53 -8.52
N GLY A 298 -27.22 19.31 -8.63
CA GLY A 298 -27.23 18.51 -9.86
C GLY A 298 -26.25 18.99 -10.93
N THR A 299 -25.29 19.83 -10.57
CA THR A 299 -24.22 20.30 -11.46
C THR A 299 -22.85 20.15 -10.82
N PHE A 300 -21.79 20.33 -11.62
CA PHE A 300 -20.40 20.32 -11.12
C PHE A 300 -20.12 21.42 -10.08
N ARG A 301 -20.90 22.52 -10.08
CA ARG A 301 -20.71 23.66 -9.15
C ARG A 301 -20.91 23.28 -7.69
N SER A 302 -21.62 22.19 -7.41
CA SER A 302 -21.74 21.66 -6.04
C SER A 302 -20.58 20.77 -5.61
N HIS A 303 -19.53 20.59 -6.44
CA HIS A 303 -18.41 19.69 -6.11
C HIS A 303 -17.69 20.13 -4.83
N GLN A 304 -17.30 21.37 -4.75
CA GLN A 304 -16.72 21.99 -3.56
C GLN A 304 -17.83 22.60 -2.68
N VAL A 305 -17.56 23.70 -2.02
CA VAL A 305 -18.54 24.42 -1.21
C VAL A 305 -19.55 25.17 -2.10
N PRO A 306 -20.85 25.00 -1.88
CA PRO A 306 -21.87 25.65 -2.72
C PRO A 306 -21.93 27.18 -2.59
N ILE A 307 -21.56 27.73 -1.43
CA ILE A 307 -21.60 29.16 -1.12
C ILE A 307 -20.20 29.60 -0.69
N THR A 308 -19.65 30.66 -1.31
CA THR A 308 -18.30 31.16 -1.00
C THR A 308 -18.27 32.12 0.20
N LEU A 309 -19.41 32.69 0.63
CA LEU A 309 -19.56 33.65 1.72
C LEU A 309 -18.81 34.98 1.46
N ASP A 310 -19.16 35.65 0.41
CA ASP A 310 -18.56 36.95 0.05
C ASP A 310 -19.43 38.14 0.47
N THR A 311 -20.74 37.92 0.68
CA THR A 311 -21.75 38.96 0.92
C THR A 311 -22.71 38.62 2.08
N ASP A 312 -23.42 39.60 2.62
CA ASP A 312 -24.48 39.38 3.62
C ASP A 312 -25.64 38.54 3.07
N GLU A 313 -25.86 38.55 1.76
CA GLU A 313 -26.85 37.72 1.09
C GLU A 313 -26.42 36.25 1.13
N ASP A 314 -25.13 35.97 0.97
CA ASP A 314 -24.56 34.60 1.10
C ASP A 314 -24.71 34.07 2.52
N LEU A 315 -24.49 34.95 3.52
CA LEU A 315 -24.65 34.55 4.93
C LEU A 315 -26.12 34.18 5.23
N LYS A 316 -27.07 34.96 4.72
CA LYS A 316 -28.51 34.65 4.84
C LYS A 316 -28.89 33.37 4.07
N LEU A 317 -28.30 33.15 2.92
CA LEU A 317 -28.53 31.95 2.14
C LEU A 317 -27.98 30.69 2.89
N LEU A 318 -26.80 30.78 3.50
CA LEU A 318 -26.25 29.74 4.35
C LEU A 318 -27.18 29.45 5.55
N GLU A 319 -27.65 30.49 6.22
CA GLU A 319 -28.57 30.34 7.34
C GLU A 319 -29.88 29.65 6.91
N SER A 320 -30.45 30.08 5.77
CA SER A 320 -31.63 29.45 5.18
C SER A 320 -31.40 27.98 4.84
N TRP A 321 -30.23 27.66 4.28
CA TRP A 321 -29.87 26.27 3.98
C TRP A 321 -29.75 25.43 5.24
N LEU A 322 -29.05 25.88 6.27
CA LEU A 322 -28.95 25.21 7.54
C LEU A 322 -30.31 25.01 8.22
N LYS A 323 -31.17 26.05 8.23
CA LYS A 323 -32.53 25.97 8.78
C LYS A 323 -33.44 25.02 8.01
N SER A 324 -33.17 24.74 6.73
CA SER A 324 -33.94 23.78 5.93
C SER A 324 -33.84 22.33 6.45
N TYR A 325 -32.82 22.01 7.27
CA TYR A 325 -32.70 20.72 7.94
C TYR A 325 -33.49 20.65 9.25
N HIS A 326 -34.07 21.73 9.75
CA HIS A 326 -34.85 21.79 10.99
C HIS A 326 -34.05 21.36 12.22
N PRO A 327 -32.94 22.06 12.57
CA PRO A 327 -32.09 21.66 13.70
C PRO A 327 -32.85 21.55 15.03
N GLU A 328 -33.91 22.30 15.24
CA GLU A 328 -34.80 22.25 16.40
C GLU A 328 -35.53 20.88 16.55
N GLU A 329 -35.68 20.15 15.44
CA GLU A 329 -36.21 18.78 15.46
C GLU A 329 -35.11 17.74 15.73
N LEU A 330 -33.83 18.09 15.52
CA LEU A 330 -32.69 17.16 15.52
C LEU A 330 -31.92 17.15 16.85
N PHE A 331 -31.81 18.33 17.47
CA PHE A 331 -31.02 18.53 18.68
C PHE A 331 -31.88 18.94 19.85
N ASN A 332 -31.44 18.64 21.07
CA ASN A 332 -31.94 19.20 22.31
C ASN A 332 -31.31 20.58 22.56
N ASP A 333 -31.85 21.34 23.53
CA ASP A 333 -31.35 22.69 23.85
C ASP A 333 -29.89 22.70 24.33
N ASP A 334 -29.40 21.61 24.89
CA ASP A 334 -28.03 21.43 25.33
C ASP A 334 -27.07 21.03 24.19
N GLY A 335 -27.56 20.87 22.96
CA GLY A 335 -26.79 20.47 21.80
C GLY A 335 -26.68 18.96 21.59
N SER A 336 -27.17 18.14 22.50
CA SER A 336 -27.20 16.70 22.33
C SER A 336 -28.17 16.29 21.22
N ILE A 337 -27.82 15.24 20.46
CA ILE A 337 -28.69 14.69 19.42
C ILE A 337 -29.88 13.99 20.06
N LYS A 338 -31.10 14.24 19.54
CA LYS A 338 -32.30 13.63 20.08
C LYS A 338 -32.24 12.11 20.05
N LYS A 339 -32.72 11.52 21.15
CA LYS A 339 -32.65 10.07 21.39
C LYS A 339 -33.24 9.24 20.25
N TYR A 340 -34.37 9.62 19.67
CA TYR A 340 -35.00 8.84 18.60
C TYR A 340 -34.15 8.77 17.31
N ILE A 341 -33.22 9.72 17.08
CA ILE A 341 -32.24 9.67 15.99
C ILE A 341 -31.14 8.70 16.36
N LYS A 342 -30.59 8.81 17.57
CA LYS A 342 -29.57 7.89 18.09
C LYS A 342 -30.08 6.44 18.23
N ASP A 343 -31.38 6.25 18.40
CA ASP A 343 -31.98 4.91 18.38
C ASP A 343 -31.81 4.18 17.02
N LEU A 344 -31.38 4.82 15.96
CA LEU A 344 -31.02 4.14 14.70
C LEU A 344 -29.62 3.53 14.73
N VAL A 345 -28.75 4.03 15.59
CA VAL A 345 -27.38 3.52 15.73
C VAL A 345 -27.42 2.05 16.16
N PRO A 346 -26.71 1.16 15.45
CA PRO A 346 -26.65 -0.26 15.83
C PRO A 346 -25.80 -0.50 17.08
N PHE A 347 -25.90 -1.68 17.66
CA PHE A 347 -25.08 -2.07 18.81
C PHE A 347 -23.60 -2.19 18.44
N HIS A 348 -23.31 -2.62 17.20
CA HIS A 348 -21.97 -2.66 16.61
C HIS A 348 -21.87 -1.64 15.48
N PRO A 349 -21.65 -0.34 15.79
CA PRO A 349 -21.58 0.69 14.77
C PRO A 349 -20.29 0.59 13.93
N MET A 350 -20.37 1.01 12.68
CA MET A 350 -19.25 0.91 11.74
C MET A 350 -18.03 1.72 12.19
N GLY A 351 -18.24 2.89 12.80
CA GLY A 351 -17.17 3.73 13.33
C GLY A 351 -16.31 3.06 14.40
N SER A 352 -16.89 2.19 15.22
CA SER A 352 -16.19 1.45 16.29
C SER A 352 -15.84 0.00 15.90
N SER A 353 -16.05 -0.39 14.65
CA SER A 353 -15.75 -1.75 14.20
C SER A 353 -14.27 -2.08 14.44
N PRO A 354 -13.96 -3.21 15.10
CA PRO A 354 -12.57 -3.60 15.32
C PRO A 354 -11.82 -3.87 14.01
N TYR A 355 -12.53 -4.25 12.95
CA TYR A 355 -11.93 -4.46 11.63
C TYR A 355 -11.44 -3.17 10.95
N ALA A 356 -11.90 -2.01 11.41
CA ALA A 356 -11.60 -0.72 10.78
C ALA A 356 -10.71 0.21 11.64
N ASN A 357 -10.22 -0.24 12.80
CA ASN A 357 -9.49 0.62 13.74
C ASN A 357 -8.03 0.19 13.98
N GLY A 358 -7.43 -0.47 12.99
CA GLY A 358 -6.01 -0.82 12.96
C GLY A 358 -5.61 -1.89 13.98
N GLY A 359 -5.39 -3.11 13.52
CA GLY A 359 -4.76 -4.18 14.28
C GLY A 359 -5.45 -4.67 15.55
N ILE A 360 -6.68 -4.24 15.87
CA ILE A 360 -7.41 -4.74 17.06
C ILE A 360 -7.63 -6.25 16.96
N LEU A 361 -7.82 -6.76 15.75
CA LEU A 361 -7.99 -8.18 15.45
C LEU A 361 -6.72 -8.81 14.86
N LEU A 362 -5.57 -8.18 14.97
CA LEU A 362 -4.31 -8.72 14.45
C LEU A 362 -4.06 -10.10 15.03
N LYS A 363 -4.05 -11.11 14.16
CA LYS A 363 -3.79 -12.50 14.52
C LYS A 363 -2.30 -12.76 14.55
N GLU A 364 -1.87 -13.53 15.53
CA GLU A 364 -0.49 -13.97 15.62
C GLU A 364 -0.13 -14.85 14.42
N LEU A 365 1.02 -14.56 13.80
CA LEU A 365 1.58 -15.36 12.72
C LEU A 365 2.51 -16.43 13.30
N LYS A 366 2.25 -17.70 12.97
CA LYS A 366 3.13 -18.81 13.31
C LYS A 366 4.25 -18.88 12.27
N VAL A 367 5.49 -18.73 12.73
CA VAL A 367 6.67 -18.72 11.86
C VAL A 367 7.60 -19.84 12.29
N PRO A 368 7.91 -20.81 11.40
CA PRO A 368 8.87 -21.88 11.72
C PRO A 368 10.30 -21.32 11.86
N SER A 369 11.19 -22.06 12.54
CA SER A 369 12.60 -21.65 12.63
C SER A 369 13.29 -21.69 11.28
N ILE A 370 13.98 -20.60 10.91
CA ILE A 370 14.76 -20.51 9.67
C ILE A 370 15.92 -21.48 9.60
N ASP A 371 16.39 -22.00 10.74
CA ASP A 371 17.49 -22.98 10.79
C ASP A 371 17.17 -24.28 10.02
N LYS A 372 15.88 -24.60 9.85
CA LYS A 372 15.45 -25.76 9.05
C LYS A 372 15.75 -25.62 7.55
N TYR A 373 15.90 -24.39 7.08
CA TYR A 373 16.08 -24.04 5.66
C TYR A 373 17.49 -23.56 5.37
N ALA A 374 18.35 -23.56 6.40
CA ALA A 374 19.71 -23.07 6.30
C ALA A 374 20.50 -23.77 5.19
N VAL A 375 21.09 -22.97 4.31
CA VAL A 375 22.04 -23.47 3.33
C VAL A 375 23.37 -23.70 4.02
N LYS A 376 23.89 -24.92 3.91
CA LYS A 376 25.20 -25.28 4.46
C LYS A 376 26.31 -24.68 3.62
N VAL A 377 27.10 -23.79 4.21
CA VAL A 377 28.24 -23.12 3.57
C VAL A 377 29.49 -23.54 4.32
N ASP A 378 30.27 -24.45 3.74
CA ASP A 378 31.53 -24.93 4.36
C ASP A 378 32.65 -23.89 4.21
N LYS A 379 32.67 -23.15 3.08
CA LYS A 379 33.57 -22.03 2.79
C LYS A 379 32.83 -20.99 1.98
N PRO A 380 33.11 -19.70 2.17
CA PRO A 380 32.51 -18.63 1.36
C PRO A 380 32.67 -18.89 -0.14
N GLY A 381 31.57 -18.82 -0.90
CA GLY A 381 31.55 -19.01 -2.35
C GLY A 381 31.73 -20.44 -2.87
N SER A 382 31.79 -21.46 -1.96
CA SER A 382 32.03 -22.86 -2.35
C SER A 382 30.84 -23.55 -3.02
N ILE A 383 29.65 -23.02 -2.84
CA ILE A 383 28.39 -23.52 -3.41
C ILE A 383 27.56 -22.40 -3.99
N GLU A 384 26.64 -22.77 -4.88
CA GLU A 384 25.67 -21.84 -5.47
C GLU A 384 24.24 -22.31 -5.19
N LYS A 385 23.32 -21.37 -5.01
CA LYS A 385 21.88 -21.62 -4.81
C LYS A 385 21.04 -20.56 -5.50
N GLU A 386 19.80 -20.90 -5.80
CA GLU A 386 18.73 -19.95 -6.14
C GLU A 386 18.08 -19.48 -4.84
N ASP A 387 18.36 -18.25 -4.41
CA ASP A 387 17.95 -17.74 -3.10
C ASP A 387 16.43 -17.78 -2.92
N MET A 388 15.68 -17.40 -3.95
CA MET A 388 14.21 -17.42 -3.93
C MET A 388 13.63 -18.83 -3.83
N ARG A 389 14.32 -19.87 -4.32
CA ARG A 389 13.87 -21.25 -4.16
C ARG A 389 13.97 -21.71 -2.71
N VAL A 390 15.04 -21.30 -2.02
CA VAL A 390 15.24 -21.56 -0.59
C VAL A 390 14.17 -20.82 0.23
N LEU A 391 13.91 -19.55 -0.09
CA LEU A 391 12.84 -18.79 0.56
C LEU A 391 11.46 -19.40 0.31
N GLY A 392 11.21 -19.96 -0.88
CA GLY A 392 9.96 -20.64 -1.23
C GLY A 392 9.60 -21.80 -0.31
N GLU A 393 10.60 -22.54 0.18
CA GLU A 393 10.39 -23.61 1.15
C GLU A 393 9.95 -23.05 2.52
N PHE A 394 10.52 -21.95 2.93
CA PHE A 394 10.15 -21.27 4.18
C PHE A 394 8.72 -20.68 4.10
N ILE A 395 8.39 -19.98 3.01
CA ILE A 395 7.03 -19.43 2.79
C ILE A 395 6.00 -20.55 2.70
N ARG A 396 6.32 -21.69 2.07
CA ARG A 396 5.45 -22.88 2.04
C ARG A 396 5.01 -23.30 3.44
N ASP A 397 5.96 -23.40 4.37
CA ASP A 397 5.65 -23.86 5.72
C ASP A 397 4.94 -22.77 6.54
N ILE A 398 5.20 -21.48 6.29
CA ILE A 398 4.40 -20.37 6.85
C ILE A 398 2.93 -20.50 6.39
N ILE A 399 2.68 -20.71 5.10
CA ILE A 399 1.30 -20.89 4.58
C ILE A 399 0.64 -22.10 5.25
N LYS A 400 1.35 -23.20 5.35
CA LYS A 400 0.85 -24.44 5.96
C LYS A 400 0.42 -24.25 7.42
N GLU A 401 1.18 -23.47 8.21
CA GLU A 401 0.88 -23.22 9.61
C GLU A 401 -0.16 -22.11 9.82
N ASN A 402 -0.42 -21.30 8.78
CA ASN A 402 -1.35 -20.15 8.83
C ASN A 402 -2.40 -20.19 7.71
N PRO A 403 -3.23 -21.24 7.63
CA PRO A 403 -4.16 -21.46 6.51
C PRO A 403 -5.27 -20.41 6.38
N THR A 404 -5.50 -19.58 7.40
CA THR A 404 -6.54 -18.52 7.43
C THR A 404 -5.97 -17.16 7.85
N ASN A 405 -4.65 -16.99 7.82
CA ASN A 405 -4.00 -15.80 8.38
C ASN A 405 -2.87 -15.26 7.52
N TYR A 406 -2.50 -15.98 6.46
CA TYR A 406 -1.44 -15.56 5.55
C TYR A 406 -1.81 -15.86 4.10
N ARG A 407 -1.58 -14.91 3.20
CA ARG A 407 -1.68 -15.06 1.74
C ARG A 407 -0.43 -14.53 1.04
N LEU A 408 -0.05 -15.16 -0.06
CA LEU A 408 1.01 -14.70 -0.95
C LEU A 408 0.36 -14.01 -2.16
N PHE A 409 0.81 -12.82 -2.51
CA PHE A 409 0.31 -12.03 -3.62
C PHE A 409 1.37 -11.85 -4.70
N GLY A 410 0.95 -11.80 -5.95
CA GLY A 410 1.81 -11.56 -7.11
C GLY A 410 1.01 -11.62 -8.41
N PRO A 411 1.41 -10.88 -9.46
CA PRO A 411 0.67 -10.81 -10.73
C PRO A 411 1.14 -11.91 -11.71
N ASP A 412 0.72 -13.18 -11.50
CA ASP A 412 1.10 -14.36 -12.32
C ASP A 412 2.61 -14.69 -12.28
N GLU A 413 3.27 -14.35 -11.17
CA GLU A 413 4.73 -14.42 -11.09
C GLU A 413 5.27 -15.46 -10.09
N THR A 414 4.42 -16.16 -9.33
CA THR A 414 4.87 -17.10 -8.28
C THR A 414 5.84 -18.16 -8.80
N MET A 415 5.53 -18.78 -9.94
CA MET A 415 6.42 -19.77 -10.58
C MET A 415 7.72 -19.14 -11.07
N SER A 416 7.62 -18.03 -11.76
CA SER A 416 8.74 -17.28 -12.32
C SER A 416 9.67 -16.74 -11.23
N ASN A 417 9.14 -16.37 -10.06
CA ASN A 417 9.88 -15.91 -8.89
C ASN A 417 10.50 -17.06 -8.08
N ARG A 418 10.44 -18.30 -8.58
CA ARG A 418 10.97 -19.51 -7.92
C ARG A 418 10.29 -19.86 -6.59
N LEU A 419 9.07 -19.39 -6.36
CA LEU A 419 8.27 -19.68 -5.17
C LEU A 419 7.37 -20.92 -5.32
N ASN A 420 7.54 -21.70 -6.37
CA ASN A 420 6.70 -22.85 -6.71
C ASN A 420 6.56 -23.91 -5.61
N LYS A 421 7.47 -23.94 -4.62
CA LYS A 421 7.37 -24.83 -3.45
C LYS A 421 6.10 -24.60 -2.61
N VAL A 422 5.49 -23.41 -2.68
CA VAL A 422 4.23 -23.14 -1.99
C VAL A 422 3.08 -24.03 -2.49
N PHE A 423 3.13 -24.44 -3.76
CA PHE A 423 2.12 -25.33 -4.35
C PHE A 423 2.15 -26.79 -3.84
N GLU A 424 3.11 -27.14 -2.99
CA GLU A 424 3.08 -28.42 -2.27
C GLU A 424 2.03 -28.44 -1.15
N VAL A 425 1.56 -27.27 -0.68
CA VAL A 425 0.63 -27.15 0.46
C VAL A 425 -0.62 -26.33 0.16
N THR A 426 -0.65 -25.59 -0.96
CA THR A 426 -1.77 -24.75 -1.36
C THR A 426 -1.86 -24.63 -2.87
N ASN A 427 -2.84 -23.86 -3.36
CA ASN A 427 -3.02 -23.53 -4.76
C ASN A 427 -3.16 -22.02 -4.97
N ARG A 428 -3.28 -21.60 -6.23
CA ARG A 428 -3.75 -20.29 -6.63
C ARG A 428 -5.24 -20.16 -6.31
N ASP A 429 -5.64 -19.02 -5.80
CA ASP A 429 -7.06 -18.70 -5.63
C ASP A 429 -7.73 -18.51 -7.00
N TRP A 430 -8.77 -19.30 -7.26
CA TRP A 430 -9.48 -19.27 -8.53
C TRP A 430 -10.90 -19.77 -8.38
N TYR A 431 -11.87 -18.91 -8.65
CA TYR A 431 -13.30 -19.18 -8.47
C TYR A 431 -14.07 -19.30 -9.80
N LEU A 432 -13.35 -19.44 -10.93
CA LEU A 432 -13.95 -19.60 -12.24
C LEU A 432 -13.82 -21.04 -12.75
N THR A 433 -14.37 -21.30 -13.95
CA THR A 433 -14.23 -22.61 -14.63
C THR A 433 -12.76 -23.00 -14.78
N LYS A 434 -12.45 -24.26 -14.50
CA LYS A 434 -11.14 -24.87 -14.73
C LYS A 434 -11.21 -25.78 -15.95
N LYS A 435 -10.09 -25.92 -16.64
CA LYS A 435 -9.87 -26.87 -17.72
C LYS A 435 -8.90 -27.97 -17.27
N ASP A 436 -8.87 -29.08 -17.98
CA ASP A 436 -8.07 -30.25 -17.61
C ASP A 436 -6.56 -29.98 -17.55
N ASN A 437 -6.08 -28.98 -18.27
CA ASN A 437 -4.67 -28.58 -18.32
C ASN A 437 -4.33 -27.39 -17.40
N ASP A 438 -5.28 -26.92 -16.60
CA ASP A 438 -4.99 -25.88 -15.59
C ASP A 438 -4.34 -26.49 -14.36
N GLU A 439 -3.24 -25.88 -13.89
CA GLU A 439 -2.47 -26.37 -12.77
C GLU A 439 -2.61 -25.47 -11.55
N TYR A 440 -2.65 -26.09 -10.38
CA TYR A 440 -2.63 -25.40 -9.07
C TYR A 440 -3.75 -24.37 -8.86
N LEU A 441 -4.94 -24.59 -9.41
CA LEU A 441 -6.10 -23.72 -9.19
C LEU A 441 -7.05 -24.31 -8.14
N SER A 442 -7.49 -23.53 -7.17
CA SER A 442 -8.49 -23.92 -6.17
C SER A 442 -9.23 -22.72 -5.61
N VAL A 443 -10.49 -22.92 -5.20
CA VAL A 443 -11.29 -21.92 -4.50
C VAL A 443 -10.77 -21.66 -3.06
N ASP A 444 -9.97 -22.57 -2.52
CA ASP A 444 -9.36 -22.46 -1.19
C ASP A 444 -7.86 -22.09 -1.29
N GLY A 445 -7.41 -21.58 -2.43
CA GLY A 445 -6.04 -21.19 -2.69
C GLY A 445 -5.55 -20.06 -1.78
N ARG A 446 -4.26 -20.11 -1.41
CA ARG A 446 -3.62 -19.07 -0.58
C ARG A 446 -2.68 -18.17 -1.39
N VAL A 447 -2.52 -18.46 -2.69
CA VAL A 447 -1.70 -17.68 -3.60
C VAL A 447 -2.61 -16.84 -4.49
N MET A 448 -2.51 -15.53 -4.35
CA MET A 448 -3.32 -14.53 -5.05
C MET A 448 -2.54 -14.03 -6.26
N ASP A 449 -2.27 -14.94 -7.24
CA ASP A 449 -1.49 -14.58 -8.44
C ASP A 449 -2.20 -14.87 -9.76
N SER A 450 -3.45 -15.31 -9.72
CA SER A 450 -4.22 -15.64 -10.93
C SER A 450 -4.78 -14.40 -11.66
N TYR A 451 -4.47 -13.20 -11.18
CA TYR A 451 -4.87 -11.94 -11.78
C TYR A 451 -3.65 -11.08 -12.11
N LEU A 452 -3.41 -10.86 -13.40
CA LEU A 452 -2.29 -10.03 -13.87
C LEU A 452 -2.62 -8.54 -13.67
N SER A 453 -2.56 -8.11 -12.41
CA SER A 453 -2.80 -6.73 -12.00
C SER A 453 -2.07 -6.44 -10.68
N GLU A 454 -1.00 -5.68 -10.76
CA GLU A 454 -0.23 -5.21 -9.59
C GLU A 454 -1.10 -4.37 -8.66
N HIS A 455 -1.98 -3.53 -9.22
CA HIS A 455 -2.94 -2.74 -8.44
C HIS A 455 -3.88 -3.63 -7.61
N ALA A 456 -4.36 -4.75 -8.18
CA ALA A 456 -5.24 -5.65 -7.46
C ALA A 456 -4.48 -6.37 -6.34
N CYS A 457 -3.29 -6.90 -6.64
CA CYS A 457 -2.45 -7.58 -5.65
C CYS A 457 -2.13 -6.66 -4.46
N GLU A 458 -1.75 -5.41 -4.74
CA GLU A 458 -1.42 -4.41 -3.72
C GLU A 458 -2.65 -4.06 -2.87
N GLY A 459 -3.75 -3.65 -3.50
CA GLY A 459 -4.91 -3.20 -2.75
C GLY A 459 -5.60 -4.33 -1.96
N TRP A 460 -5.57 -5.57 -2.46
CA TRP A 460 -6.01 -6.73 -1.70
C TRP A 460 -5.12 -6.96 -0.48
N LEU A 461 -3.78 -6.89 -0.65
CA LEU A 461 -2.85 -7.05 0.47
C LEU A 461 -3.04 -5.94 1.50
N GLU A 462 -3.12 -4.68 1.09
CA GLU A 462 -3.35 -3.55 2.02
C GLU A 462 -4.63 -3.75 2.84
N GLY A 463 -5.77 -4.05 2.20
CA GLY A 463 -7.03 -4.30 2.90
C GLY A 463 -6.95 -5.50 3.86
N TYR A 464 -6.19 -6.53 3.50
CA TYR A 464 -5.96 -7.73 4.30
C TYR A 464 -5.14 -7.43 5.55
N LEU A 465 -4.05 -6.64 5.41
CA LEU A 465 -3.23 -6.18 6.53
C LEU A 465 -4.01 -5.27 7.47
N LEU A 466 -4.74 -4.30 6.92
CA LEU A 466 -5.51 -3.31 7.69
C LEU A 466 -6.62 -3.94 8.55
N THR A 467 -7.02 -5.16 8.24
CA THR A 467 -8.03 -5.93 8.99
C THR A 467 -7.46 -7.08 9.82
N GLY A 468 -6.14 -7.08 10.05
CA GLY A 468 -5.50 -7.92 11.05
C GLY A 468 -4.92 -9.24 10.53
N ARG A 469 -4.60 -9.34 9.25
CA ARG A 469 -4.00 -10.50 8.59
C ARG A 469 -2.55 -10.22 8.19
N HIS A 470 -1.88 -11.21 7.58
CA HIS A 470 -0.49 -11.14 7.12
C HIS A 470 -0.37 -11.55 5.66
N GLY A 471 0.59 -10.97 4.96
CA GLY A 471 0.87 -11.33 3.58
C GLY A 471 2.16 -10.74 3.06
N THR A 472 2.52 -11.16 1.86
CA THR A 472 3.72 -10.68 1.14
C THR A 472 3.39 -10.53 -0.33
N PHE A 473 3.87 -9.47 -0.94
CA PHE A 473 3.78 -9.24 -2.38
C PHE A 473 5.13 -9.51 -3.04
N ALA A 474 5.16 -10.53 -3.91
CA ALA A 474 6.34 -10.86 -4.71
C ALA A 474 6.12 -10.42 -6.16
N SER A 475 6.98 -9.55 -6.68
CA SER A 475 6.88 -8.99 -8.03
C SER A 475 8.25 -8.79 -8.67
N TYR A 476 8.25 -8.60 -10.00
CA TYR A 476 9.43 -8.15 -10.72
C TYR A 476 9.78 -6.73 -10.35
N GLU A 477 11.08 -6.47 -10.19
CA GLU A 477 11.58 -5.18 -9.74
C GLU A 477 11.12 -4.01 -10.61
N ALA A 478 11.14 -4.16 -11.93
CA ALA A 478 10.72 -3.08 -12.84
C ALA A 478 9.21 -2.82 -12.79
N PHE A 479 8.39 -3.84 -12.58
CA PHE A 479 6.93 -3.71 -12.67
C PHE A 479 6.28 -3.30 -11.37
N ILE A 480 6.92 -3.49 -10.23
CA ILE A 480 6.41 -2.98 -8.96
C ILE A 480 6.18 -1.46 -8.98
N ARG A 481 6.86 -0.73 -9.86
CA ARG A 481 6.66 0.71 -10.09
C ARG A 481 5.20 1.08 -10.45
N ILE A 482 4.43 0.12 -10.99
CA ILE A 482 3.00 0.31 -11.31
C ILE A 482 2.20 0.71 -10.06
N ILE A 483 2.64 0.31 -8.86
CA ILE A 483 1.95 0.61 -7.59
C ILE A 483 2.64 1.69 -6.75
N ASP A 484 3.56 2.46 -7.31
CA ASP A 484 4.27 3.54 -6.58
C ASP A 484 3.31 4.43 -5.77
N SER A 485 2.18 4.80 -6.36
CA SER A 485 1.23 5.68 -5.70
C SER A 485 0.46 4.99 -4.58
N MET A 486 0.12 3.71 -4.72
CA MET A 486 -0.52 2.92 -3.66
C MET A 486 0.42 2.74 -2.46
N ALA A 487 1.66 2.34 -2.71
CA ALA A 487 2.69 2.23 -1.67
C ALA A 487 2.93 3.58 -0.95
N SER A 488 2.91 4.70 -1.70
CA SER A 488 2.98 6.05 -1.14
C SER A 488 1.79 6.38 -0.24
N GLN A 489 0.58 6.02 -0.66
CA GLN A 489 -0.64 6.21 0.12
C GLN A 489 -0.59 5.41 1.43
N HIS A 490 -0.17 4.13 1.36
CA HIS A 490 -0.02 3.30 2.55
C HIS A 490 1.03 3.86 3.52
N ALA A 491 2.15 4.41 3.01
CA ALA A 491 3.16 5.07 3.83
C ALA A 491 2.61 6.30 4.57
N LYS A 492 1.78 7.10 3.91
CA LYS A 492 1.09 8.25 4.54
C LYS A 492 0.09 7.78 5.60
N TRP A 493 -0.65 6.71 5.32
CA TRP A 493 -1.55 6.08 6.27
C TRP A 493 -0.81 5.64 7.55
N LEU A 494 0.26 4.86 7.41
CA LEU A 494 1.07 4.39 8.53
C LEU A 494 1.67 5.53 9.34
N LYS A 495 2.21 6.58 8.66
CA LYS A 495 2.74 7.77 9.33
C LYS A 495 1.72 8.38 10.29
N VAL A 496 0.49 8.58 9.83
CA VAL A 496 -0.56 9.18 10.65
C VAL A 496 -1.01 8.21 11.74
N CYS A 497 -1.15 6.91 11.45
CA CYS A 497 -1.53 5.91 12.45
C CYS A 497 -0.53 5.83 13.61
N ASN A 498 0.77 5.93 13.35
CA ASN A 498 1.81 5.92 14.38
C ASN A 498 1.74 7.13 15.33
N GLU A 499 1.11 8.22 14.91
CA GLU A 499 0.88 9.41 15.73
C GLU A 499 -0.42 9.34 16.56
N LEU A 500 -1.29 8.33 16.32
CA LEU A 500 -2.61 8.20 16.93
C LEU A 500 -2.63 7.10 18.02
N PRO A 501 -2.71 7.46 19.32
CA PRO A 501 -2.58 6.48 20.41
C PRO A 501 -3.71 5.46 20.48
N TRP A 502 -4.85 5.72 19.85
CA TRP A 502 -5.99 4.84 19.82
C TRP A 502 -5.97 3.83 18.65
N ARG A 503 -5.18 4.10 17.60
CA ARG A 503 -4.97 3.13 16.54
C ARG A 503 -4.00 2.04 17.01
N LYS A 504 -4.26 0.81 16.58
CA LYS A 504 -3.43 -0.36 16.92
C LYS A 504 -2.52 -0.71 15.75
N ASP A 505 -1.44 -1.40 16.10
CA ASP A 505 -0.48 -1.88 15.11
C ASP A 505 -1.12 -2.91 14.16
N ILE A 506 -0.69 -2.84 12.90
CA ILE A 506 -1.00 -3.83 11.86
C ILE A 506 0.28 -4.54 11.42
N ALA A 507 0.14 -5.70 10.77
CA ALA A 507 1.27 -6.36 10.14
C ALA A 507 1.88 -5.45 9.05
N SER A 508 3.19 -5.53 8.90
CA SER A 508 3.91 -4.72 7.90
C SER A 508 3.55 -5.13 6.48
N LEU A 509 3.60 -4.16 5.58
CA LEU A 509 3.52 -4.38 4.14
C LEU A 509 4.90 -4.83 3.63
N ASN A 510 4.97 -6.05 3.10
CA ASN A 510 6.23 -6.69 2.74
C ASN A 510 6.30 -6.96 1.24
N TYR A 511 7.31 -6.41 0.58
CA TYR A 511 7.64 -6.65 -0.82
C TYR A 511 8.87 -7.53 -0.97
N ILE A 512 8.82 -8.46 -1.92
CA ILE A 512 9.98 -9.20 -2.44
C ILE A 512 10.10 -8.85 -3.92
N LEU A 513 11.18 -8.17 -4.28
CA LEU A 513 11.48 -7.79 -5.64
C LEU A 513 12.47 -8.77 -6.24
N THR A 514 12.09 -9.37 -7.35
CA THR A 514 12.88 -10.33 -8.09
C THR A 514 13.05 -9.90 -9.55
N SER A 515 13.63 -10.75 -10.38
CA SER A 515 13.92 -10.38 -11.77
C SER A 515 14.62 -9.03 -11.82
N ASN A 516 15.59 -8.87 -10.93
CA ASN A 516 16.27 -7.62 -10.71
C ASN A 516 17.04 -7.16 -11.96
N VAL A 517 17.35 -5.88 -12.04
CA VAL A 517 17.95 -5.22 -13.20
C VAL A 517 19.16 -5.97 -13.78
N TRP A 518 19.98 -6.61 -12.95
CA TRP A 518 21.21 -7.33 -13.36
C TRP A 518 20.97 -8.70 -13.97
N GLN A 519 19.70 -9.12 -14.08
CA GLN A 519 19.27 -10.43 -14.57
C GLN A 519 18.18 -10.34 -15.64
N GLN A 520 17.97 -9.16 -16.21
CA GLN A 520 16.98 -8.91 -17.26
C GLN A 520 17.64 -8.61 -18.61
N ASP A 521 18.82 -9.16 -18.82
CA ASP A 521 19.62 -9.03 -20.04
C ASP A 521 18.87 -9.50 -21.30
N HIS A 522 18.11 -10.60 -21.20
CA HIS A 522 17.37 -11.19 -22.32
C HIS A 522 16.04 -10.49 -22.63
N ASN A 523 15.41 -9.84 -21.64
CA ASN A 523 14.19 -9.06 -21.83
C ASN A 523 14.48 -7.62 -22.28
N GLY A 524 15.72 -7.16 -22.08
CA GLY A 524 16.17 -5.82 -22.44
C GLY A 524 15.65 -4.73 -21.52
N TYR A 525 15.86 -3.50 -21.92
CA TYR A 525 15.62 -2.29 -21.12
C TYR A 525 14.19 -2.15 -20.54
N THR A 526 13.18 -2.75 -21.16
CA THR A 526 11.79 -2.68 -20.68
C THR A 526 11.57 -3.36 -19.33
N HIS A 527 12.47 -4.24 -18.90
CA HIS A 527 12.43 -4.96 -17.64
C HIS A 527 13.54 -4.52 -16.65
N GLN A 528 14.15 -3.37 -16.91
CA GLN A 528 15.32 -2.90 -16.18
C GLN A 528 15.01 -1.55 -15.53
N ASP A 529 14.46 -1.54 -14.30
CA ASP A 529 14.17 -0.34 -13.52
C ASP A 529 14.21 -0.66 -12.01
N PRO A 530 15.28 -0.25 -11.28
CA PRO A 530 15.37 -0.44 -9.83
C PRO A 530 14.76 0.72 -9.02
N GLY A 531 14.07 1.67 -9.64
CA GLY A 531 13.69 2.97 -9.04
C GLY A 531 12.59 2.91 -7.97
N PHE A 532 11.97 1.75 -7.70
CA PHE A 532 11.02 1.62 -6.60
C PHE A 532 11.68 1.88 -5.23
N ILE A 533 12.94 1.47 -5.07
CA ILE A 533 13.73 1.74 -3.86
C ILE A 533 13.87 3.24 -3.63
N ASP A 534 14.24 4.00 -4.68
CA ASP A 534 14.41 5.46 -4.61
C ASP A 534 13.12 6.16 -4.24
N HIS A 535 11.98 5.70 -4.80
CA HIS A 535 10.66 6.20 -4.48
C HIS A 535 10.33 6.03 -2.99
N LEU A 536 10.56 4.83 -2.44
CA LEU A 536 10.25 4.53 -1.04
C LEU A 536 11.24 5.15 -0.06
N ALA A 537 12.52 5.26 -0.43
CA ALA A 537 13.55 5.87 0.42
C ALA A 537 13.23 7.33 0.81
N ASN A 538 12.41 8.01 0.01
CA ASN A 538 11.92 9.37 0.27
C ASN A 538 10.68 9.44 1.19
N LYS A 539 10.19 8.33 1.71
CA LYS A 539 9.07 8.31 2.66
C LYS A 539 9.58 8.56 4.09
N LYS A 540 8.66 8.65 5.05
CA LYS A 540 9.01 8.86 6.46
C LYS A 540 9.99 7.79 6.92
N ALA A 541 11.11 8.22 7.48
CA ALA A 541 12.24 7.35 7.81
C ALA A 541 11.93 6.21 8.80
N ASP A 542 10.97 6.42 9.70
CA ASP A 542 10.54 5.43 10.69
C ASP A 542 9.58 4.36 10.13
N ILE A 543 9.18 4.46 8.85
CA ILE A 543 8.20 3.55 8.23
C ILE A 543 8.86 2.60 7.23
N VAL A 544 9.82 3.08 6.42
CA VAL A 544 10.39 2.31 5.31
C VAL A 544 11.70 1.61 5.69
N ARG A 545 11.85 0.36 5.24
CA ARG A 545 13.06 -0.46 5.34
C ARG A 545 13.37 -1.10 4.01
N VAL A 546 14.63 -1.12 3.62
CA VAL A 546 15.11 -1.75 2.37
C VAL A 546 16.28 -2.66 2.68
N TYR A 547 16.16 -3.92 2.26
CA TYR A 547 17.14 -4.96 2.47
C TYR A 547 17.62 -5.55 1.14
N LEU A 548 18.93 -5.70 1.00
CA LEU A 548 19.58 -6.27 -0.18
C LEU A 548 20.49 -7.43 0.25
N PRO A 549 19.92 -8.58 0.60
CA PRO A 549 20.69 -9.74 1.05
C PRO A 549 21.59 -10.27 -0.07
N PRO A 550 22.86 -10.63 0.24
CA PRO A 550 23.83 -11.11 -0.74
C PRO A 550 23.73 -12.62 -1.03
N ASP A 551 22.99 -13.39 -0.21
CA ASP A 551 22.85 -14.85 -0.30
C ASP A 551 21.57 -15.37 0.37
N SER A 552 21.31 -16.68 0.26
CA SER A 552 20.12 -17.34 0.77
C SER A 552 19.97 -17.25 2.30
N ASN A 553 21.04 -17.40 3.07
CA ASN A 553 20.97 -17.37 4.53
C ASN A 553 20.66 -15.95 5.04
N CYS A 554 21.24 -14.92 4.41
CA CYS A 554 20.86 -13.53 4.66
C CYS A 554 19.41 -13.23 4.25
N LEU A 555 18.96 -13.76 3.10
CA LEU A 555 17.57 -13.60 2.64
C LEU A 555 16.58 -14.21 3.65
N LEU A 556 16.84 -15.42 4.13
CA LEU A 556 16.03 -16.08 5.16
C LEU A 556 15.98 -15.24 6.44
N SER A 557 17.14 -14.72 6.90
CA SER A 557 17.22 -13.89 8.11
C SER A 557 16.45 -12.58 7.96
N CYS A 558 16.60 -11.90 6.83
CA CYS A 558 15.85 -10.67 6.55
C CYS A 558 14.35 -10.94 6.47
N TYR A 559 13.93 -11.98 5.78
CA TYR A 559 12.51 -12.29 5.62
C TYR A 559 11.85 -12.71 6.94
N ASP A 560 12.52 -13.53 7.76
CA ASP A 560 12.08 -13.88 9.12
C ASP A 560 11.88 -12.63 9.99
N HIS A 561 12.77 -11.66 9.84
CA HIS A 561 12.66 -10.38 10.54
C HIS A 561 11.45 -9.57 10.08
N ILE A 562 11.33 -9.31 8.78
CA ILE A 562 10.30 -8.38 8.26
C ILE A 562 8.88 -8.90 8.47
N ILE A 563 8.66 -10.22 8.36
CA ILE A 563 7.34 -10.83 8.49
C ILE A 563 6.78 -10.74 9.93
N LYS A 564 7.62 -10.47 10.91
CA LYS A 564 7.28 -10.27 12.33
C LYS A 564 7.13 -8.80 12.70
N THR A 565 7.52 -7.87 11.83
CA THR A 565 7.43 -6.44 12.08
C THR A 565 6.00 -5.92 11.92
N LYS A 566 5.74 -4.74 12.48
CA LYS A 566 4.45 -4.06 12.43
C LYS A 566 4.65 -2.61 12.02
N ASN A 567 3.67 -2.07 11.31
CA ASN A 567 3.62 -0.68 10.87
C ASN A 567 4.79 -0.24 9.98
N TYR A 568 5.43 -1.17 9.25
CA TYR A 568 6.47 -0.85 8.28
C TYR A 568 6.05 -1.17 6.85
N ILE A 569 6.75 -0.56 5.92
CA ILE A 569 6.87 -1.00 4.55
C ILE A 569 8.28 -1.55 4.38
N ASN A 570 8.40 -2.85 4.16
CA ASN A 570 9.66 -3.53 3.98
C ASN A 570 9.84 -3.95 2.52
N VAL A 571 11.02 -3.71 1.97
CA VAL A 571 11.42 -4.15 0.64
C VAL A 571 12.63 -5.06 0.76
N ILE A 572 12.56 -6.22 0.15
CA ILE A 572 13.71 -7.11 -0.06
C ILE A 572 13.94 -7.25 -1.57
N VAL A 573 15.15 -6.99 -2.03
CA VAL A 573 15.60 -7.33 -3.38
C VAL A 573 16.33 -8.66 -3.33
N ALA A 574 15.84 -9.67 -4.07
CA ALA A 574 16.35 -11.03 -3.99
C ALA A 574 16.64 -11.64 -5.38
N SER A 575 17.61 -12.56 -5.43
CA SER A 575 17.95 -13.26 -6.66
C SER A 575 17.14 -14.53 -6.85
N LYS A 576 16.60 -14.73 -8.05
CA LYS A 576 15.98 -15.98 -8.49
C LYS A 576 16.92 -16.88 -9.32
N HIS A 577 18.14 -16.46 -9.50
CA HIS A 577 19.17 -17.19 -10.24
C HIS A 577 20.24 -17.77 -9.31
N MET A 578 21.01 -18.71 -9.82
CA MET A 578 22.14 -19.31 -9.08
C MET A 578 23.14 -18.24 -8.66
N ARG A 579 23.47 -18.21 -7.36
CA ARG A 579 24.40 -17.27 -6.75
C ARG A 579 25.33 -17.99 -5.78
N PRO A 580 26.62 -17.59 -5.71
CA PRO A 580 27.51 -18.04 -4.65
C PRO A 580 26.94 -17.73 -3.28
N GLN A 581 27.13 -18.67 -2.34
CA GLN A 581 26.69 -18.52 -0.95
C GLN A 581 27.89 -18.18 -0.08
N TRP A 582 27.75 -17.14 0.75
CA TRP A 582 28.88 -16.52 1.43
C TRP A 582 28.98 -16.83 2.91
N LEU A 583 27.85 -16.78 3.62
CA LEU A 583 27.79 -16.86 5.08
C LEU A 583 27.05 -18.11 5.53
N THR A 584 27.52 -18.72 6.64
CA THR A 584 26.73 -19.69 7.39
C THR A 584 25.47 -19.03 7.97
N MET A 585 24.49 -19.81 8.40
CA MET A 585 23.26 -19.24 8.97
C MET A 585 23.53 -18.38 10.22
N ASP A 586 24.45 -18.79 11.09
CA ASP A 586 24.77 -18.03 12.30
C ASP A 586 25.48 -16.70 11.97
N GLU A 587 26.42 -16.73 11.04
CA GLU A 587 27.06 -15.51 10.53
C GLU A 587 26.05 -14.59 9.83
N ALA A 588 25.12 -15.13 9.04
CA ALA A 588 24.07 -14.38 8.38
C ALA A 588 23.12 -13.69 9.38
N LYS A 589 22.69 -14.42 10.43
CA LYS A 589 21.88 -13.83 11.51
C LYS A 589 22.59 -12.65 12.18
N GLU A 590 23.86 -12.83 12.52
CA GLU A 590 24.66 -11.77 13.13
C GLU A 590 24.84 -10.56 12.18
N HIS A 591 25.16 -10.83 10.92
CA HIS A 591 25.37 -9.81 9.89
C HIS A 591 24.10 -9.01 9.61
N CYS A 592 22.96 -9.70 9.40
CA CYS A 592 21.67 -9.07 9.16
C CYS A 592 21.16 -8.28 10.37
N ALA A 593 21.39 -8.76 11.61
CA ALA A 593 21.06 -8.04 12.82
C ALA A 593 21.82 -6.70 12.95
N LYS A 594 23.08 -6.67 12.49
CA LYS A 594 23.88 -5.44 12.40
C LYS A 594 23.45 -4.58 11.20
N GLY A 595 22.90 -5.19 10.16
CA GLY A 595 22.46 -4.58 8.90
C GLY A 595 23.58 -4.29 7.91
N LEU A 596 24.83 -4.24 8.36
CA LEU A 596 26.04 -4.15 7.54
C LEU A 596 27.26 -4.59 8.35
N GLY A 597 28.35 -4.91 7.67
CA GLY A 597 29.59 -5.24 8.39
C GLY A 597 30.77 -5.53 7.46
N LYS A 598 31.94 -5.50 8.07
CA LYS A 598 33.19 -5.92 7.44
C LYS A 598 33.20 -7.44 7.29
N TRP A 599 33.51 -7.94 6.11
CA TRP A 599 33.79 -9.36 5.89
C TRP A 599 35.29 -9.63 6.03
N GLU A 600 35.70 -10.30 7.10
CA GLU A 600 37.11 -10.54 7.42
C GLU A 600 37.79 -11.44 6.38
N PHE A 601 37.08 -12.45 5.81
CA PHE A 601 37.60 -13.35 4.81
C PHE A 601 37.90 -12.64 3.46
N ALA A 602 37.18 -11.55 3.18
CA ALA A 602 37.35 -10.73 1.98
C ALA A 602 38.32 -9.54 2.19
N SER A 603 38.68 -9.25 3.46
CA SER A 603 39.53 -8.11 3.82
C SER A 603 40.99 -8.55 4.08
N ASN A 604 41.95 -7.64 3.84
CA ASN A 604 43.36 -7.83 4.20
C ASN A 604 43.99 -6.62 4.93
N ASP A 605 43.16 -5.80 5.56
CA ASP A 605 43.49 -4.50 6.15
C ASP A 605 43.90 -4.52 7.63
N LYS A 606 44.36 -5.66 8.17
CA LYS A 606 44.79 -5.79 9.59
C LYS A 606 45.88 -4.79 10.01
N LYS A 607 46.70 -4.33 9.06
CA LYS A 607 47.79 -3.35 9.29
C LYS A 607 47.51 -1.97 8.70
N GLY A 608 46.24 -1.57 8.61
CA GLY A 608 45.77 -0.32 8.02
C GLY A 608 44.99 -0.55 6.73
N THR A 609 44.17 0.41 6.35
CA THR A 609 43.29 0.36 5.19
C THR A 609 43.79 1.33 4.13
N ASP A 610 43.90 0.92 2.89
CA ASP A 610 44.21 1.80 1.75
C ASP A 610 42.92 2.19 1.01
N VAL A 611 41.97 1.26 0.84
CA VAL A 611 40.69 1.47 0.17
C VAL A 611 39.58 0.65 0.84
N VAL A 612 38.37 1.20 0.86
CA VAL A 612 37.16 0.51 1.31
C VAL A 612 36.29 0.16 0.09
N LEU A 613 36.07 -1.14 -0.14
CA LEU A 613 35.13 -1.62 -1.14
C LEU A 613 33.80 -1.98 -0.46
N VAL A 614 32.72 -1.38 -0.91
CA VAL A 614 31.38 -1.58 -0.34
C VAL A 614 30.49 -2.24 -1.36
N SER A 615 29.85 -3.31 -1.01
CA SER A 615 28.87 -4.01 -1.85
C SER A 615 27.48 -3.98 -1.27
N ILE A 616 26.48 -3.68 -2.12
CA ILE A 616 25.08 -3.54 -1.75
C ILE A 616 24.22 -4.26 -2.81
N GLY A 617 23.75 -5.45 -2.48
CA GLY A 617 23.02 -6.36 -3.37
C GLY A 617 23.85 -7.57 -3.82
N ASP A 618 23.19 -8.55 -4.44
CA ASP A 618 23.77 -9.84 -4.83
C ASP A 618 24.83 -9.71 -5.96
N ALA A 619 24.45 -9.04 -7.06
CA ALA A 619 25.35 -8.86 -8.20
C ALA A 619 26.56 -7.94 -7.87
N PRO A 620 26.39 -6.78 -7.20
CA PRO A 620 27.50 -5.99 -6.71
C PRO A 620 28.43 -6.76 -5.75
N THR A 621 27.87 -7.64 -4.89
CA THR A 621 28.69 -8.45 -4.00
C THR A 621 29.54 -9.46 -4.77
N LEU A 622 28.98 -10.13 -5.75
CA LEU A 622 29.73 -11.05 -6.63
C LEU A 622 30.88 -10.32 -7.33
N GLU A 623 30.62 -9.16 -7.90
CA GLU A 623 31.64 -8.41 -8.67
C GLU A 623 32.73 -7.83 -7.78
N ASN A 624 32.37 -7.29 -6.61
CA ASN A 624 33.37 -6.82 -5.65
C ASN A 624 34.24 -7.97 -5.09
N MET A 625 33.67 -9.16 -4.86
CA MET A 625 34.45 -10.34 -4.45
C MET A 625 35.42 -10.75 -5.54
N ALA A 626 35.00 -10.73 -6.80
CA ALA A 626 35.89 -11.00 -7.92
C ALA A 626 36.96 -9.91 -8.09
N ALA A 627 36.64 -8.64 -7.90
CA ALA A 627 37.60 -7.54 -7.90
C ALA A 627 38.64 -7.69 -6.77
N VAL A 628 38.24 -8.08 -5.57
CA VAL A 628 39.18 -8.37 -4.46
C VAL A 628 40.14 -9.50 -4.82
N LYS A 629 39.66 -10.56 -5.48
CA LYS A 629 40.53 -11.65 -5.96
C LYS A 629 41.58 -11.16 -6.96
N LEU A 630 41.16 -10.35 -7.93
CA LEU A 630 42.08 -9.71 -8.90
C LEU A 630 43.08 -8.75 -8.22
N LEU A 631 42.62 -7.97 -7.25
CA LEU A 631 43.50 -7.08 -6.48
C LEU A 631 44.55 -7.86 -5.70
N ARG A 632 44.19 -9.01 -5.11
CA ARG A 632 45.14 -9.89 -4.42
C ARG A 632 46.18 -10.50 -5.36
N GLU A 633 45.79 -10.78 -6.61
CA GLU A 633 46.67 -11.30 -7.64
C GLU A 633 47.64 -10.24 -8.17
N TYR A 634 47.11 -9.09 -8.55
CA TYR A 634 47.93 -8.06 -9.27
C TYR A 634 48.56 -7.02 -8.34
N LEU A 635 47.92 -6.71 -7.19
CA LEU A 635 48.29 -5.68 -6.22
C LEU A 635 48.23 -6.18 -4.78
N PRO A 636 48.94 -7.28 -4.39
CA PRO A 636 48.85 -7.88 -3.09
C PRO A 636 49.27 -6.92 -1.94
N GLU A 637 49.98 -5.84 -2.24
CA GLU A 637 50.34 -4.79 -1.30
C GLU A 637 49.17 -3.89 -0.89
N VAL A 638 48.13 -3.77 -1.72
CA VAL A 638 46.96 -2.94 -1.43
C VAL A 638 46.09 -3.57 -0.33
N LYS A 639 45.83 -2.78 0.68
CA LYS A 639 45.01 -3.22 1.86
C LYS A 639 43.57 -2.83 1.66
N VAL A 640 42.77 -3.79 1.30
CA VAL A 640 41.33 -3.66 1.04
C VAL A 640 40.55 -3.99 2.29
N ARG A 641 39.63 -3.11 2.67
CA ARG A 641 38.54 -3.40 3.58
C ARG A 641 37.28 -3.67 2.77
N PHE A 642 36.72 -4.85 2.94
CA PHE A 642 35.47 -5.21 2.27
C PHE A 642 34.30 -5.06 3.25
N ILE A 643 33.27 -4.30 2.86
CA ILE A 643 32.03 -4.13 3.62
C ILE A 643 30.86 -4.59 2.77
N ASN A 644 30.00 -5.41 3.35
CA ASN A 644 28.70 -5.74 2.78
C ASN A 644 27.58 -5.03 3.55
N VAL A 645 26.62 -4.47 2.82
CA VAL A 645 25.47 -3.75 3.36
C VAL A 645 24.20 -4.52 2.99
N VAL A 646 23.47 -4.98 4.01
CA VAL A 646 22.17 -5.66 3.86
C VAL A 646 21.03 -4.68 4.10
N ASP A 647 21.06 -3.93 5.20
CA ASP A 647 20.10 -2.85 5.50
C ASP A 647 20.61 -1.54 4.91
N LEU A 648 20.02 -1.14 3.79
CA LEU A 648 20.41 0.06 3.06
C LEU A 648 20.31 1.33 3.92
N MET A 649 19.34 1.37 4.84
CA MET A 649 19.08 2.54 5.69
C MET A 649 20.19 2.80 6.72
N LYS A 650 21.07 1.83 6.97
CA LYS A 650 22.27 2.01 7.82
C LYS A 650 23.23 3.07 7.31
N LEU A 651 23.25 3.33 6.02
CA LEU A 651 24.13 4.34 5.42
C LEU A 651 23.74 5.78 5.80
N GLN A 652 22.45 6.02 6.09
CA GLN A 652 21.99 7.33 6.54
C GLN A 652 22.54 7.67 7.93
N PRO A 653 22.72 8.98 8.26
CA PRO A 653 22.97 9.40 9.62
C PRO A 653 21.83 9.02 10.57
N ASN A 654 22.17 8.65 11.81
CA ASN A 654 21.17 8.37 12.86
C ASN A 654 20.26 9.56 13.19
N THR A 655 20.64 10.77 12.78
CA THR A 655 19.81 11.99 12.87
C THR A 655 18.74 12.05 11.77
N ARG A 656 18.88 11.26 10.71
CA ARG A 656 17.94 11.21 9.57
C ARG A 656 17.09 9.96 9.56
N HIS A 657 17.66 8.86 10.02
CA HIS A 657 16.98 7.56 10.02
C HIS A 657 17.25 6.80 11.33
N PRO A 658 16.23 6.18 11.96
CA PRO A 658 16.40 5.46 13.23
C PRO A 658 17.36 4.26 13.13
N HIS A 659 17.53 3.65 11.97
CA HIS A 659 18.52 2.59 11.71
C HIS A 659 19.90 3.12 11.35
N GLY A 660 20.03 4.41 11.04
CA GLY A 660 21.27 5.04 10.59
C GLY A 660 22.41 4.90 11.58
N LEU A 661 23.63 4.77 11.07
CA LEU A 661 24.84 4.76 11.91
C LEU A 661 25.14 6.16 12.46
N THR A 662 25.66 6.21 13.68
CA THR A 662 26.29 7.42 14.20
C THR A 662 27.53 7.78 13.36
N GLY A 663 27.99 9.03 13.42
CA GLY A 663 29.20 9.44 12.73
C GLY A 663 30.44 8.64 13.16
N GLU A 664 30.53 8.29 14.45
CA GLU A 664 31.65 7.48 14.98
C GLU A 664 31.62 6.03 14.44
N GLU A 665 30.47 5.37 14.47
CA GLU A 665 30.29 4.01 13.90
C GLU A 665 30.60 3.99 12.41
N TYR A 666 30.09 4.98 11.68
CA TYR A 666 30.36 5.10 10.24
C TYR A 666 31.88 5.27 9.98
N ASN A 667 32.54 6.20 10.65
CA ASN A 667 33.97 6.45 10.46
C ASN A 667 34.85 5.26 10.86
N LYS A 668 34.43 4.47 11.85
CA LYS A 668 35.14 3.24 12.26
C LYS A 668 35.11 2.20 11.13
N LEU A 669 33.98 2.07 10.42
CA LEU A 669 33.83 1.12 9.33
C LEU A 669 34.39 1.65 8.01
N PHE A 670 33.97 2.84 7.60
CA PHE A 670 34.22 3.42 6.28
C PHE A 670 35.49 4.31 6.23
N THR A 671 36.15 4.52 7.37
CA THR A 671 37.29 5.44 7.54
C THR A 671 36.92 6.93 7.35
N LYS A 672 37.84 7.83 7.75
CA LYS A 672 37.60 9.28 7.62
C LYS A 672 38.20 9.89 6.36
N ASP A 673 39.18 9.23 5.74
CA ASP A 673 40.07 9.82 4.74
C ASP A 673 40.40 8.90 3.56
N LYS A 674 40.15 7.57 3.69
CA LYS A 674 40.49 6.63 2.63
C LYS A 674 39.40 6.62 1.55
N PRO A 675 39.75 6.30 0.31
CA PRO A 675 38.76 6.14 -0.74
C PRO A 675 37.72 5.08 -0.37
N ILE A 676 36.46 5.40 -0.61
CA ILE A 676 35.33 4.48 -0.44
C ILE A 676 34.70 4.29 -1.82
N ILE A 677 34.70 3.06 -2.31
CA ILE A 677 34.10 2.69 -3.59
C ILE A 677 32.86 1.86 -3.28
N PHE A 678 31.70 2.43 -3.50
CA PHE A 678 30.42 1.74 -3.44
C PHE A 678 30.10 1.07 -4.76
N ASN A 679 29.72 -0.19 -4.71
CA ASN A 679 29.12 -0.92 -5.79
C ASN A 679 27.69 -1.28 -5.37
N TYR A 680 26.70 -0.63 -5.98
CA TYR A 680 25.32 -0.59 -5.54
C TYR A 680 24.36 -1.16 -6.59
N HIS A 681 23.33 -1.81 -6.12
CA HIS A 681 22.29 -2.44 -6.93
C HIS A 681 21.49 -1.44 -7.79
N GLY A 682 21.09 -0.31 -7.21
CA GLY A 682 20.21 0.67 -7.82
C GLY A 682 20.93 1.92 -8.37
N TYR A 683 20.23 3.04 -8.41
CA TYR A 683 20.77 4.31 -8.92
C TYR A 683 21.83 4.91 -7.99
N PRO A 684 23.01 5.29 -8.48
CA PRO A 684 24.11 5.85 -7.67
C PRO A 684 23.72 7.07 -6.84
N THR A 685 22.77 7.87 -7.33
CA THR A 685 22.29 9.09 -6.68
C THR A 685 21.79 8.87 -5.28
N LEU A 686 21.13 7.75 -4.99
CA LEU A 686 20.62 7.42 -3.67
C LEU A 686 21.74 7.22 -2.64
N ILE A 687 22.85 6.58 -3.03
CA ILE A 687 24.01 6.41 -2.14
C ILE A 687 24.69 7.76 -1.87
N HIS A 688 24.80 8.62 -2.89
CA HIS A 688 25.30 9.98 -2.72
C HIS A 688 24.43 10.78 -1.73
N GLU A 689 23.10 10.69 -1.83
CA GLU A 689 22.17 11.32 -0.92
C GLU A 689 22.39 10.82 0.53
N PHE A 690 22.44 9.50 0.72
CA PHE A 690 22.57 8.88 2.04
C PHE A 690 23.90 9.18 2.72
N THR A 691 24.96 9.40 1.94
CA THR A 691 26.31 9.66 2.44
C THR A 691 26.71 11.15 2.43
N TYR A 692 25.85 12.02 1.89
CA TYR A 692 26.16 13.45 1.73
C TYR A 692 26.58 14.14 3.04
N GLU A 693 25.94 13.80 4.16
CA GLU A 693 26.26 14.39 5.48
C GLU A 693 27.44 13.68 6.19
N ARG A 694 28.00 12.60 5.62
CA ARG A 694 29.14 11.88 6.21
C ARG A 694 30.45 12.70 6.09
N GLU A 695 31.36 12.47 7.03
CA GLU A 695 32.64 13.22 7.11
C GLU A 695 33.54 12.93 5.89
N ASN A 696 33.70 11.66 5.54
CA ASN A 696 34.52 11.25 4.40
C ASN A 696 33.82 11.58 3.07
N LYS A 697 34.47 12.44 2.26
CA LYS A 697 33.98 12.84 0.92
C LYS A 697 34.73 12.18 -0.24
N ASN A 698 35.71 11.34 0.07
CA ASN A 698 36.44 10.59 -0.96
C ASN A 698 35.63 9.32 -1.33
N VAL A 699 34.53 9.53 -2.04
CA VAL A 699 33.51 8.51 -2.34
C VAL A 699 33.31 8.40 -3.84
N SER A 700 33.40 7.18 -4.36
CA SER A 700 32.97 6.78 -5.71
C SER A 700 31.78 5.83 -5.59
N VAL A 701 30.83 5.94 -6.50
CA VAL A 701 29.62 5.09 -6.49
C VAL A 701 29.36 4.55 -7.89
N HIS A 702 29.38 3.24 -8.00
CA HIS A 702 28.94 2.50 -9.18
C HIS A 702 27.53 1.94 -8.92
N GLY A 703 26.70 1.94 -9.95
CA GLY A 703 25.31 1.46 -9.87
C GLY A 703 24.64 1.47 -11.24
N TYR A 704 23.33 1.29 -11.29
CA TYR A 704 22.60 1.31 -12.55
C TYR A 704 22.54 2.73 -13.14
N MET A 705 22.98 2.88 -14.40
CA MET A 705 23.09 4.17 -15.09
C MET A 705 22.18 4.27 -16.32
N GLU A 706 21.11 3.51 -16.39
CA GLU A 706 20.19 3.41 -17.56
C GLU A 706 20.86 2.85 -18.84
N GLU A 707 22.01 2.20 -18.73
CA GLU A 707 22.68 1.54 -19.85
C GLU A 707 22.11 0.11 -20.04
N GLY A 708 20.78 0.06 -20.21
CA GLY A 708 20.02 -1.19 -20.41
C GLY A 708 19.98 -1.58 -21.89
N THR A 709 20.08 -2.89 -22.15
CA THR A 709 20.01 -3.45 -23.52
C THR A 709 19.77 -4.96 -23.47
N ILE A 710 19.63 -5.58 -24.64
CA ILE A 710 19.70 -7.05 -24.79
C ILE A 710 21.18 -7.43 -24.90
N THR A 711 21.64 -8.19 -23.92
CA THR A 711 23.04 -8.62 -23.84
C THR A 711 23.18 -9.84 -22.91
N THR A 712 24.30 -9.96 -22.19
CA THR A 712 24.51 -10.98 -21.17
C THR A 712 24.52 -10.36 -19.77
N PRO A 713 24.27 -11.13 -18.68
CA PRO A 713 24.23 -10.58 -17.32
C PRO A 713 25.53 -9.85 -16.91
N PHE A 714 26.67 -10.34 -17.33
CA PHE A 714 27.94 -9.67 -17.01
C PHE A 714 28.14 -8.41 -17.85
N ASP A 715 27.77 -8.42 -19.13
CA ASP A 715 27.84 -7.23 -19.98
C ASP A 715 26.92 -6.10 -19.50
N MET A 716 25.77 -6.43 -18.94
CA MET A 716 24.94 -5.45 -18.23
C MET A 716 25.73 -4.74 -17.12
N ARG A 717 26.53 -5.49 -16.38
CA ARG A 717 27.39 -4.93 -15.32
C ARG A 717 28.53 -4.11 -15.91
N VAL A 718 29.11 -4.55 -17.03
CA VAL A 718 30.17 -3.81 -17.76
C VAL A 718 29.66 -2.47 -18.27
N LYS A 719 28.48 -2.44 -18.90
CA LYS A 719 27.86 -1.21 -19.41
C LYS A 719 27.55 -0.18 -18.32
N ASN A 720 27.28 -0.65 -17.12
CA ASN A 720 27.00 0.18 -15.96
C ASN A 720 28.21 0.30 -15.00
N GLU A 721 29.39 -0.15 -15.41
CA GLU A 721 30.67 -0.07 -14.69
C GLU A 721 30.66 -0.66 -13.28
N ILE A 722 29.74 -1.63 -12.97
CA ILE A 722 29.71 -2.32 -11.69
C ILE A 722 30.49 -3.64 -11.70
N ASP A 723 31.10 -4.01 -12.81
CA ASP A 723 31.86 -5.22 -12.99
C ASP A 723 33.24 -5.16 -12.33
N ARG A 724 33.83 -6.34 -12.13
CA ARG A 724 35.11 -6.55 -11.46
C ARG A 724 36.29 -5.79 -12.08
N TYR A 725 36.28 -5.59 -13.39
CA TYR A 725 37.40 -4.94 -14.08
C TYR A 725 37.35 -3.44 -13.90
N HIS A 726 36.19 -2.80 -14.04
CA HIS A 726 36.02 -1.38 -13.74
C HIS A 726 36.29 -1.07 -12.27
N ILE A 727 35.87 -1.92 -11.33
CA ILE A 727 36.16 -1.76 -9.89
C ILE A 727 37.68 -1.79 -9.65
N VAL A 728 38.47 -2.70 -10.29
CA VAL A 728 39.93 -2.74 -10.16
C VAL A 728 40.55 -1.48 -10.73
N ILE A 729 40.10 -1.02 -11.89
CA ILE A 729 40.58 0.23 -12.51
C ILE A 729 40.30 1.42 -11.58
N ASP A 730 39.12 1.48 -10.97
CA ASP A 730 38.74 2.56 -10.06
C ASP A 730 39.62 2.59 -8.80
N VAL A 731 39.90 1.45 -8.20
CA VAL A 731 40.86 1.32 -7.08
C VAL A 731 42.22 1.85 -7.46
N ILE A 732 42.73 1.48 -8.64
CA ILE A 732 44.07 1.93 -9.16
C ILE A 732 44.07 3.45 -9.32
N LYS A 733 42.99 4.05 -9.80
CA LYS A 733 42.85 5.51 -9.97
C LYS A 733 42.81 6.23 -8.61
N HIS A 734 42.02 5.77 -7.68
CA HIS A 734 41.86 6.40 -6.37
C HIS A 734 43.11 6.32 -5.49
N LEU A 735 43.96 5.32 -5.68
CA LEU A 735 45.22 5.17 -4.96
C LEU A 735 46.43 5.78 -5.72
N ASP A 736 46.18 6.50 -6.80
CA ASP A 736 47.24 7.09 -7.64
C ASP A 736 48.23 6.06 -8.24
N ILE A 737 47.92 4.77 -8.18
CA ILE A 737 48.76 3.67 -8.69
C ILE A 737 48.90 3.77 -10.22
N TYR A 738 47.88 4.33 -10.90
CA TYR A 738 47.93 4.55 -12.34
C TYR A 738 49.12 5.45 -12.82
N LYS A 739 49.72 6.19 -11.91
CA LYS A 739 50.94 7.00 -12.19
C LYS A 739 52.18 6.12 -12.35
N THR A 740 52.14 4.89 -11.86
CA THR A 740 53.25 3.92 -11.91
C THR A 740 53.21 3.09 -13.21
N LYS A 741 54.36 2.52 -13.59
CA LYS A 741 54.42 1.58 -14.72
C LYS A 741 53.50 0.36 -14.48
N LYS A 742 53.58 -0.24 -13.27
CA LYS A 742 52.74 -1.39 -12.86
C LYS A 742 51.24 -1.09 -12.95
N GLY A 743 50.78 0.08 -12.46
CA GLY A 743 49.42 0.47 -12.54
C GLY A 743 48.88 0.61 -13.97
N LYS A 744 49.69 1.22 -14.87
CA LYS A 744 49.33 1.33 -16.29
C LYS A 744 49.21 -0.04 -16.97
N GLU A 745 50.10 -0.96 -16.63
CA GLU A 745 50.09 -2.32 -17.18
C GLU A 745 48.83 -3.07 -16.71
N ILE A 746 48.45 -2.94 -15.44
CA ILE A 746 47.23 -3.59 -14.90
C ILE A 746 45.97 -3.00 -15.53
N ILE A 747 45.85 -1.67 -15.65
CA ILE A 747 44.72 -1.03 -16.35
C ILE A 747 44.58 -1.60 -17.75
N LYS A 748 45.70 -1.68 -18.49
CA LYS A 748 45.71 -2.23 -19.85
C LYS A 748 45.21 -3.69 -19.88
N ILE A 749 45.61 -4.50 -18.91
CA ILE A 749 45.15 -5.89 -18.78
C ILE A 749 43.62 -5.91 -18.55
N MET A 750 43.08 -5.06 -17.69
CA MET A 750 41.62 -5.00 -17.43
C MET A 750 40.86 -4.55 -18.69
N GLU A 751 41.38 -3.53 -19.40
CA GLU A 751 40.79 -3.05 -20.67
C GLU A 751 40.85 -4.13 -21.77
N GLU A 752 41.93 -4.91 -21.86
CA GLU A 752 42.02 -6.05 -22.78
C GLU A 752 41.01 -7.14 -22.45
N LYS A 753 40.78 -7.42 -21.16
CA LYS A 753 39.72 -8.39 -20.70
C LYS A 753 38.31 -7.89 -21.05
N LEU A 754 38.03 -6.60 -20.87
CA LEU A 754 36.77 -6.00 -21.28
C LEU A 754 36.56 -6.10 -22.80
N LYS A 755 37.57 -5.81 -23.58
CA LYS A 755 37.52 -5.91 -25.06
C LYS A 755 37.31 -7.35 -25.48
N TYR A 756 38.05 -8.30 -24.92
CA TYR A 756 37.90 -9.74 -25.20
C TYR A 756 36.49 -10.23 -24.85
N HIS A 757 35.92 -9.78 -23.72
CA HIS A 757 34.59 -10.09 -23.34
C HIS A 757 33.56 -9.59 -24.37
N ASP A 758 33.66 -8.33 -24.79
CA ASP A 758 32.77 -7.71 -25.80
C ASP A 758 32.80 -8.48 -27.13
N GLU A 759 34.01 -8.87 -27.62
CA GLU A 759 34.17 -9.69 -28.81
C GLU A 759 33.58 -11.09 -28.63
N TYR A 760 33.78 -11.74 -27.46
CA TYR A 760 33.33 -13.08 -27.17
C TYR A 760 31.82 -13.18 -27.12
N ILE A 761 31.12 -12.27 -26.42
CA ILE A 761 29.66 -12.32 -26.32
C ILE A 761 28.98 -12.04 -27.66
N LYS A 762 29.56 -11.24 -28.53
CA LYS A 762 29.06 -10.99 -29.90
C LYS A 762 29.17 -12.21 -30.80
N GLU A 763 30.16 -13.06 -30.56
CA GLU A 763 30.38 -14.28 -31.32
C GLU A 763 29.53 -15.47 -30.78
N TYR A 764 29.53 -15.63 -29.44
CA TYR A 764 28.96 -16.83 -28.83
C TYR A 764 27.62 -16.61 -28.07
N GLY A 765 27.23 -15.39 -27.80
CA GLY A 765 26.00 -15.03 -27.06
C GLY A 765 26.01 -15.44 -25.59
N ILE A 766 27.15 -15.75 -25.01
CA ILE A 766 27.34 -16.17 -23.62
C ILE A 766 28.57 -15.51 -23.01
N GLU A 767 28.68 -15.51 -21.70
CA GLU A 767 29.85 -15.03 -20.95
C GLU A 767 31.13 -15.80 -21.26
N THR A 768 32.29 -15.14 -21.08
CA THR A 768 33.59 -15.84 -21.13
C THR A 768 33.70 -16.91 -20.04
N GLU A 769 34.57 -17.91 -20.23
CA GLU A 769 34.77 -18.97 -19.23
C GLU A 769 35.29 -18.43 -17.90
N GLU A 770 36.16 -17.42 -17.90
CA GLU A 770 36.66 -16.75 -16.69
C GLU A 770 35.51 -16.17 -15.84
N VAL A 771 34.54 -15.57 -16.48
CA VAL A 771 33.37 -14.99 -15.81
C VAL A 771 32.44 -16.07 -15.29
N ARG A 772 32.08 -17.05 -16.13
CA ARG A 772 31.14 -18.12 -15.78
C ARG A 772 31.66 -19.03 -14.67
N ASN A 773 32.96 -19.32 -14.69
CA ASN A 773 33.59 -20.28 -13.78
C ASN A 773 34.23 -19.58 -12.56
N PHE A 774 33.90 -18.31 -12.33
CA PHE A 774 34.43 -17.63 -11.14
C PHE A 774 34.11 -18.39 -9.87
N ARG A 775 35.14 -18.62 -9.05
CA ARG A 775 35.02 -19.13 -7.68
C ARG A 775 35.92 -18.30 -6.77
N TRP A 776 35.43 -18.05 -5.56
CA TRP A 776 36.21 -17.26 -4.62
C TRP A 776 37.49 -17.98 -4.19
N GLU A 777 37.38 -19.28 -3.84
CA GLU A 777 38.49 -20.15 -3.51
C GLU A 777 38.30 -21.58 -4.09
#